data_bc0f92c01b018b285e88e8fc44fcf60b
#
_entry.id   bc0f92c01b018b285e88e8fc44fcf60b
#
_cell.length_a   1.000
_cell.length_b   1.000
_cell.length_c   1.000
_cell.angle_alpha   90.00
_cell.angle_beta   90.00
_cell.angle_gamma   90.00
#
_symmetry.space_group_name_H-M   'P 1'
#
loop_
_entity.id
_entity.type
_entity.pdbx_description
1 polymer ?
#
loop_
_entity_poly.entity_id
_entity_poly.type
_entity_poly.pdbx_seq_one_letter_code
_entity_poly.pdbx_strand_id
1 'polypeptide(L)'
;MSVYMSIIADYTTSSIPHGILFRSENCIPVECQTKFKSRLKKKWWSLDEGITQREQRPLNEIYTEIFITERGSGEVNQEHEVRLIETASRKRAMKEIPIRCVDIFKPLPGQDKPDKPIRTIMTTGVAGIGKTVLTQKFTLDWAEGKANRDINFTFLLTFRELNLLKNKEFSLVGLVHHFFIETKEAEICRFHRYQVVFILDGLDECRLPLDFQKKQIWTDVTESTSVDVLLTNLIRGDLLPSARIWITTRPAAANQIPAECVDRVTEVRGFTDPQKEEYFRKRFGDEALANTIISHVKKSRSLHIMCHIPVFCWITATVLEDILKTSNRGEEMPKTVSQMYSHFLRVQSIQGDRKYHGRAETDPDWSSESREIIVSLGKLAFNQLEKGNLIFYEEDLADCGIDIKAASVYSGVFTQIFKEEFGLYQARVFCFVHLSLQEFLAALYVFLSFINDGVNLLSEEPPTSGEDKLLLLYQSAVDKALQSENGHLDLFLRFLLGLSLETNQIVLRGLLGQTGTSSLTNTETVSYIKEKIDGDLSPERSINLFHCLNQLNDRSLVKEIEQYLTSGRLSRKSLSPAQLSALAFILLTSKEELDVFDMKKYSASEEGLLRLLPVVKASKTSLLNGCHLSERCCEALASVLSSDSCRLRELELSFNDLQDSGVKLLSAGLGSPHCTLETLSLSGCLVTQEGCASLTSVLSSNHSHLRELDLSYNHPGDSGAALLSAGLEDPRWRLDTLSVEHGGVWRLKPALKKYACDLTLDPNTAHRHLSLSEDNRKVTWVEEDQSYPDHPDRFDSQLQVLGREALTGRCYWEVEWEGGVDIGVTYRGITRRGGGGDSRLGWNKSWSLHCSDGRYSARYNGIKTALPLRPAGSTRVGVYLDRPAGSLSFYTVSPGGGGSSDTLTHLHTFCSSFTQEDLLPGFGVWGGCSVSLCRL
;
A
#
# COMPACT_ATOMS: atom_id res chain seq x y z
N MET A 1 49.72 6.68 -43.03
CA MET A 1 50.46 7.69 -43.80
C MET A 1 50.75 8.79 -42.80
N SER A 2 51.89 8.74 -42.19
CA SER A 2 53.18 9.26 -42.67
C SER A 2 53.27 10.74 -42.41
N VAL A 3 54.09 11.06 -41.41
CA VAL A 3 55.46 11.69 -41.54
C VAL A 3 55.36 13.19 -41.28
N TYR A 4 56.03 13.74 -40.26
CA TYR A 4 57.47 14.05 -40.08
C TYR A 4 57.71 14.43 -38.60
N MET A 5 58.45 13.82 -37.87
CA MET A 5 59.88 13.76 -37.43
C MET A 5 60.62 15.12 -37.47
N SER A 6 61.12 15.47 -36.28
CA SER A 6 62.46 16.02 -35.92
C SER A 6 62.99 17.29 -36.61
N ILE A 7 63.51 18.21 -35.83
CA ILE A 7 64.90 18.68 -35.86
C ILE A 7 65.32 19.19 -34.48
N ILE A 8 66.48 18.74 -34.12
CA ILE A 8 67.36 18.88 -32.98
C ILE A 8 68.11 20.23 -33.03
N ALA A 9 68.48 20.69 -31.87
CA ALA A 9 69.82 21.10 -31.43
C ALA A 9 69.99 22.51 -30.90
N ASP A 10 70.41 22.49 -29.61
CA ASP A 10 71.45 23.26 -29.01
C ASP A 10 71.57 24.78 -29.23
N TYR A 11 71.51 25.48 -28.14
CA TYR A 11 72.62 26.32 -27.66
C TYR A 11 72.43 26.78 -26.18
N THR A 12 73.33 26.29 -25.38
CA THR A 12 74.05 26.85 -24.21
C THR A 12 73.48 28.00 -23.36
N THR A 13 73.43 27.70 -22.11
CA THR A 13 73.78 28.47 -20.88
C THR A 13 73.61 29.95 -20.86
N SER A 14 72.72 30.43 -19.98
CA SER A 14 73.07 31.35 -18.92
C SER A 14 72.00 31.39 -17.78
N SER A 15 72.58 31.40 -16.60
CA SER A 15 71.90 31.48 -15.29
C SER A 15 70.94 32.63 -15.09
N ILE A 16 69.87 32.43 -14.21
CA ILE A 16 69.17 33.35 -13.32
C ILE A 16 67.62 33.23 -13.44
N PRO A 17 66.83 33.55 -12.47
CA PRO A 17 66.53 32.91 -11.22
C PRO A 17 65.10 32.42 -11.15
N HIS A 18 64.72 31.72 -10.08
CA HIS A 18 63.37 31.36 -9.61
C HIS A 18 62.18 31.75 -10.52
N GLY A 19 61.87 30.91 -11.50
CA GLY A 19 60.69 30.99 -12.31
C GLY A 19 59.50 30.37 -11.56
N ILE A 20 58.55 31.20 -11.31
CA ILE A 20 57.15 30.81 -11.07
C ILE A 20 56.80 29.77 -12.13
N LEU A 21 56.66 28.48 -11.70
CA LEU A 21 55.99 27.45 -12.45
C LEU A 21 54.55 27.88 -12.69
N PHE A 22 54.26 28.35 -13.90
CA PHE A 22 52.87 28.38 -14.39
C PHE A 22 52.34 26.95 -14.35
N ARG A 23 51.72 26.56 -13.20
CA ARG A 23 50.83 25.40 -13.17
C ARG A 23 49.76 25.69 -14.19
N SER A 24 49.59 24.83 -15.19
CA SER A 24 48.47 24.88 -16.13
C SER A 24 47.19 24.97 -15.33
N GLU A 25 46.43 26.05 -15.46
CA GLU A 25 45.26 26.39 -14.63
C GLU A 25 44.12 25.38 -14.71
N ASN A 26 44.25 24.28 -15.43
CA ASN A 26 43.20 23.30 -15.67
C ASN A 26 43.47 21.88 -15.15
N CYS A 27 44.58 21.62 -14.46
CA CYS A 27 44.81 20.28 -13.88
C CYS A 27 44.44 20.27 -12.41
N ILE A 28 43.54 19.35 -12.02
CA ILE A 28 43.36 18.95 -10.61
C ILE A 28 44.74 18.55 -10.09
N PRO A 29 45.18 19.01 -8.91
CA PRO A 29 46.37 18.45 -8.30
C PRO A 29 46.14 16.95 -8.10
N VAL A 30 46.71 16.11 -8.91
CA VAL A 30 46.56 14.65 -8.88
C VAL A 30 46.82 14.12 -7.48
N GLU A 31 47.77 14.76 -6.81
CA GLU A 31 48.08 14.42 -5.41
C GLU A 31 46.93 14.69 -4.44
N CYS A 32 46.19 15.80 -4.59
CA CYS A 32 45.01 16.10 -3.77
C CYS A 32 43.93 15.04 -3.97
N GLN A 33 43.55 14.77 -5.22
CA GLN A 33 42.51 13.77 -5.50
C GLN A 33 42.93 12.37 -5.02
N THR A 34 44.21 12.03 -5.12
CA THR A 34 44.72 10.73 -4.66
C THR A 34 44.66 10.62 -3.14
N LYS A 35 45.09 11.64 -2.41
CA LYS A 35 44.96 11.70 -0.91
C LYS A 35 43.50 11.63 -0.48
N PHE A 36 42.63 12.43 -1.12
CA PHE A 36 41.20 12.48 -0.86
C PHE A 36 40.52 11.11 -1.08
N LYS A 37 40.77 10.48 -2.23
CA LYS A 37 40.27 9.13 -2.51
C LYS A 37 40.81 8.08 -1.55
N SER A 38 42.08 8.16 -1.15
CA SER A 38 42.68 7.25 -0.18
C SER A 38 42.03 7.35 1.21
N ARG A 39 41.73 8.58 1.67
CA ARG A 39 41.02 8.80 2.93
C ARG A 39 39.62 8.21 2.90
N LEU A 40 38.87 8.46 1.82
CA LEU A 40 37.50 7.94 1.66
C LEU A 40 37.48 6.40 1.59
N LYS A 41 38.45 5.78 0.88
CA LYS A 41 38.63 4.33 0.90
C LYS A 41 38.85 3.80 2.30
N LYS A 42 39.73 4.43 3.11
CA LYS A 42 39.98 4.02 4.48
C LYS A 42 38.76 4.21 5.36
N LYS A 43 38.00 5.31 5.19
CA LYS A 43 36.80 5.62 5.97
C LYS A 43 35.64 4.64 5.71
N TRP A 44 35.44 4.25 4.44
CA TRP A 44 34.27 3.46 4.02
C TRP A 44 34.61 2.02 3.58
N TRP A 45 35.82 1.53 3.90
CA TRP A 45 36.24 0.19 3.55
C TRP A 45 35.41 -0.91 4.23
N SER A 46 35.01 -0.71 5.48
CA SER A 46 34.23 -1.67 6.26
C SER A 46 32.92 -1.07 6.73
N LEU A 47 31.86 -1.89 6.76
CA LEU A 47 30.63 -1.56 7.46
C LEU A 47 30.80 -1.96 8.94
N ASP A 48 30.43 -1.07 9.84
CA ASP A 48 30.44 -1.35 11.28
C ASP A 48 29.15 -2.12 11.62
N GLU A 49 29.20 -3.44 11.48
CA GLU A 49 28.11 -4.35 11.89
C GLU A 49 28.21 -4.72 13.39
N GLY A 50 28.98 -3.97 14.18
CA GLY A 50 29.15 -4.21 15.63
C GLY A 50 29.92 -5.45 15.99
N ILE A 51 30.54 -6.12 15.04
CA ILE A 51 31.46 -7.23 15.29
C ILE A 51 32.74 -6.67 15.88
N THR A 52 33.31 -7.36 16.88
CA THR A 52 34.57 -6.95 17.52
C THR A 52 35.61 -6.53 16.50
N GLN A 53 36.44 -5.54 16.79
CA GLN A 53 37.51 -4.99 15.90
C GLN A 53 38.36 -6.03 15.16
N ARG A 54 38.29 -7.30 15.52
CA ARG A 54 39.01 -8.42 14.89
C ARG A 54 38.32 -9.00 13.66
N GLU A 55 37.02 -8.67 13.39
CA GLU A 55 36.26 -9.27 12.32
C GLU A 55 35.57 -8.22 11.41
N GLN A 56 36.17 -7.03 11.21
CA GLN A 56 35.69 -6.06 10.26
C GLN A 56 35.76 -6.66 8.83
N ARG A 57 34.62 -6.90 8.23
CA ARG A 57 34.55 -7.38 6.85
C ARG A 57 34.47 -6.20 5.87
N PRO A 58 35.15 -6.29 4.71
CA PRO A 58 35.02 -5.28 3.67
C PRO A 58 33.57 -5.09 3.25
N LEU A 59 33.12 -3.83 3.09
CA LEU A 59 31.76 -3.52 2.63
C LEU A 59 31.43 -4.27 1.33
N ASN A 60 32.39 -4.42 0.41
CA ASN A 60 32.19 -5.10 -0.86
C ASN A 60 31.87 -6.60 -0.74
N GLU A 61 32.25 -7.26 0.36
CA GLU A 61 32.02 -8.71 0.57
C GLU A 61 30.61 -8.99 1.12
N ILE A 62 30.09 -8.10 1.97
CA ILE A 62 28.78 -8.28 2.59
C ILE A 62 27.66 -7.54 1.88
N TYR A 63 28.01 -6.59 1.00
CA TYR A 63 27.03 -5.80 0.30
C TYR A 63 26.13 -6.66 -0.60
N THR A 64 24.86 -6.62 -0.34
CA THR A 64 23.82 -7.12 -1.24
C THR A 64 23.24 -5.94 -2.01
N GLU A 65 23.15 -6.03 -3.32
CA GLU A 65 22.72 -4.92 -4.16
C GLU A 65 21.29 -4.52 -3.81
N ILE A 66 21.10 -3.27 -3.41
CA ILE A 66 19.81 -2.70 -3.06
C ILE A 66 19.23 -2.03 -4.30
N PHE A 67 17.98 -2.35 -4.64
CA PHE A 67 17.32 -1.76 -5.79
C PHE A 67 16.78 -0.36 -5.48
N ILE A 68 17.05 0.56 -6.41
CA ILE A 68 16.48 1.91 -6.45
C ILE A 68 15.53 1.95 -7.63
N THR A 69 14.34 2.52 -7.46
CA THR A 69 13.36 2.70 -8.53
C THR A 69 12.98 4.16 -8.66
N GLU A 70 12.58 4.60 -9.85
CA GLU A 70 12.07 5.95 -10.04
C GLU A 70 10.66 6.04 -9.47
N ARG A 71 10.36 7.14 -8.77
CA ARG A 71 9.05 7.44 -8.20
C ARG A 71 8.49 8.68 -8.88
N GLY A 72 7.18 8.70 -9.18
CA GLY A 72 6.49 9.90 -9.62
C GLY A 72 6.54 11.00 -8.55
N SER A 73 6.53 12.26 -8.96
CA SER A 73 6.40 13.39 -8.05
C SER A 73 4.97 13.44 -7.50
N GLY A 74 4.75 13.15 -6.22
CA GLY A 74 3.43 13.13 -5.63
C GLY A 74 3.45 13.37 -4.12
N GLU A 75 2.26 13.40 -3.50
CA GLU A 75 2.11 13.65 -2.07
C GLU A 75 2.91 12.69 -1.20
N VAL A 76 3.48 13.23 -0.14
CA VAL A 76 4.31 12.48 0.81
C VAL A 76 3.43 11.60 1.67
N ASN A 77 3.72 10.29 1.66
CA ASN A 77 3.06 9.38 2.58
C ASN A 77 3.60 9.59 4.01
N GLN A 78 2.74 10.08 4.89
CA GLN A 78 3.07 10.36 6.30
C GLN A 78 2.79 9.17 7.22
N GLU A 79 2.34 8.03 6.70
CA GLU A 79 2.10 6.83 7.52
C GLU A 79 3.39 6.33 8.18
N HIS A 80 3.25 5.75 9.36
CA HIS A 80 4.37 5.14 10.08
C HIS A 80 5.06 4.04 9.27
N GLU A 81 6.38 3.98 9.38
CA GLU A 81 7.22 3.12 8.55
C GLU A 81 6.84 1.63 8.60
N VAL A 82 6.33 1.12 9.74
CA VAL A 82 5.89 -0.28 9.84
C VAL A 82 4.77 -0.60 8.86
N ARG A 83 3.85 0.32 8.62
CA ARG A 83 2.77 0.17 7.62
C ARG A 83 3.32 0.17 6.20
N LEU A 84 4.29 1.06 5.94
CA LEU A 84 4.99 1.12 4.64
C LEU A 84 5.75 -0.18 4.36
N ILE A 85 6.41 -0.76 5.36
CA ILE A 85 7.13 -2.04 5.26
C ILE A 85 6.17 -3.18 4.94
N GLU A 86 5.06 -3.27 5.65
CA GLU A 86 4.04 -4.29 5.43
C GLU A 86 3.44 -4.20 4.02
N THR A 87 3.25 -2.99 3.52
CA THR A 87 2.78 -2.74 2.15
C THR A 87 3.85 -3.04 1.12
N ALA A 88 5.10 -2.60 1.34
CA ALA A 88 6.21 -2.80 0.41
C ALA A 88 6.62 -4.27 0.27
N SER A 89 6.55 -5.05 1.37
CA SER A 89 6.87 -6.50 1.34
C SER A 89 5.96 -7.31 0.42
N ARG A 90 4.82 -6.74 0.02
CA ARG A 90 3.82 -7.33 -0.91
C ARG A 90 4.04 -6.93 -2.35
N LYS A 91 4.80 -5.83 -2.61
CA LYS A 91 5.10 -5.39 -3.96
C LYS A 91 6.11 -6.35 -4.60
N ARG A 92 5.68 -7.20 -5.52
CA ARG A 92 6.63 -7.88 -6.41
C ARG A 92 7.35 -6.84 -7.27
N ALA A 93 8.60 -7.12 -7.61
CA ALA A 93 9.36 -6.36 -8.61
C ALA A 93 8.65 -6.44 -9.98
N MET A 94 7.52 -5.74 -10.15
CA MET A 94 6.91 -5.53 -11.47
C MET A 94 7.84 -4.62 -12.26
N LYS A 95 8.13 -4.97 -13.49
CA LYS A 95 8.72 -4.24 -14.66
C LYS A 95 9.25 -2.80 -14.43
N GLU A 96 9.42 -2.37 -13.17
CA GLU A 96 10.13 -1.14 -12.87
C GLU A 96 11.62 -1.38 -13.19
N ILE A 97 12.17 -0.51 -13.99
CA ILE A 97 13.59 -0.60 -14.37
C ILE A 97 14.40 -0.28 -13.13
N PRO A 98 15.12 -1.26 -12.54
CA PRO A 98 15.95 -1.00 -11.37
C PRO A 98 17.11 -0.08 -11.79
N ILE A 99 17.30 0.98 -11.02
CA ILE A 99 18.43 1.90 -11.18
C ILE A 99 19.54 1.37 -10.28
N ARG A 100 20.70 1.10 -10.85
CA ARG A 100 21.88 0.80 -10.03
C ARG A 100 22.37 2.09 -9.35
N CYS A 101 22.88 1.97 -8.15
CA CYS A 101 23.40 3.10 -7.39
C CYS A 101 24.40 3.94 -8.20
N VAL A 102 25.28 3.32 -8.97
CA VAL A 102 26.28 3.99 -9.81
C VAL A 102 25.69 4.73 -11.01
N ASP A 103 24.47 4.41 -11.40
CA ASP A 103 23.79 4.98 -12.57
C ASP A 103 22.71 6.00 -12.19
N ILE A 104 22.64 6.40 -10.92
CA ILE A 104 21.55 7.23 -10.39
C ILE A 104 21.37 8.57 -11.13
N PHE A 105 22.45 9.19 -11.62
CA PHE A 105 22.45 10.42 -12.41
C PHE A 105 22.28 10.21 -13.92
N LYS A 106 22.12 8.96 -14.39
CA LYS A 106 21.95 8.68 -15.81
C LYS A 106 20.46 8.59 -16.19
N PRO A 107 20.07 8.99 -17.40
CA PRO A 107 18.70 8.77 -17.90
C PRO A 107 18.40 7.27 -17.98
N LEU A 108 17.11 6.91 -17.85
CA LEU A 108 16.67 5.52 -17.97
C LEU A 108 16.77 5.03 -19.41
N PRO A 109 17.03 3.73 -19.62
CA PRO A 109 17.02 3.13 -20.96
C PRO A 109 15.63 3.28 -21.60
N GLY A 110 15.57 3.86 -22.81
CA GLY A 110 14.33 4.01 -23.57
C GLY A 110 13.57 5.33 -23.35
N GLN A 111 14.05 6.22 -22.48
CA GLN A 111 13.61 7.61 -22.48
C GLN A 111 14.45 8.42 -23.47
N ASP A 112 13.79 9.26 -24.28
CA ASP A 112 14.50 10.27 -25.08
C ASP A 112 15.34 11.11 -24.13
N LYS A 113 16.52 11.55 -24.61
CA LYS A 113 17.44 12.35 -23.78
C LYS A 113 16.63 13.51 -23.16
N PRO A 114 16.60 13.62 -21.83
CA PRO A 114 15.89 14.74 -21.23
C PRO A 114 16.53 16.05 -21.72
N ASP A 115 15.69 17.02 -22.06
CA ASP A 115 16.16 18.34 -22.54
C ASP A 115 17.09 19.03 -21.50
N LYS A 116 17.00 18.62 -20.25
CA LYS A 116 17.80 19.12 -19.12
C LYS A 116 18.53 17.99 -18.41
N PRO A 117 19.83 18.10 -18.11
CA PRO A 117 20.56 17.09 -17.37
C PRO A 117 20.02 16.96 -15.93
N ILE A 118 19.96 15.74 -15.40
CA ILE A 118 19.54 15.48 -14.02
C ILE A 118 20.60 16.03 -13.08
N ARG A 119 20.25 17.07 -12.33
CA ARG A 119 21.11 17.75 -11.36
C ARG A 119 20.82 17.32 -9.93
N THR A 120 19.55 17.40 -9.50
CA THR A 120 19.13 17.17 -8.12
C THR A 120 18.27 15.91 -8.05
N ILE A 121 18.70 14.97 -7.23
CA ILE A 121 18.02 13.70 -6.98
C ILE A 121 17.64 13.61 -5.52
N MET A 122 16.40 13.25 -5.25
CA MET A 122 15.94 12.89 -3.91
C MET A 122 15.63 11.40 -3.84
N THR A 123 16.29 10.70 -2.92
CA THR A 123 16.08 9.27 -2.67
C THR A 123 15.35 9.07 -1.35
N THR A 124 14.14 8.53 -1.42
CA THR A 124 13.31 8.24 -0.25
C THR A 124 13.43 6.78 0.15
N GLY A 125 13.16 6.48 1.42
CA GLY A 125 13.10 5.11 1.93
C GLY A 125 12.98 5.06 3.45
N VAL A 126 12.36 4.00 3.97
CA VAL A 126 12.16 3.81 5.42
C VAL A 126 13.48 3.66 6.18
N ALA A 127 13.45 3.77 7.51
CA ALA A 127 14.63 3.57 8.35
C ALA A 127 15.22 2.16 8.15
N GLY A 128 16.55 2.07 8.17
CA GLY A 128 17.25 0.79 8.05
C GLY A 128 17.19 0.11 6.68
N ILE A 129 16.58 0.75 5.67
CA ILE A 129 16.50 0.21 4.30
C ILE A 129 17.83 0.24 3.55
N GLY A 130 18.82 0.97 4.06
CA GLY A 130 20.18 1.04 3.50
C GLY A 130 20.52 2.31 2.74
N LYS A 131 19.79 3.44 2.90
CA LYS A 131 20.08 4.71 2.23
C LYS A 131 21.52 5.17 2.42
N THR A 132 21.98 5.23 3.67
CA THR A 132 23.35 5.61 4.01
C THR A 132 24.37 4.63 3.43
N VAL A 133 24.08 3.33 3.44
CA VAL A 133 24.96 2.31 2.84
C VAL A 133 25.10 2.52 1.33
N LEU A 134 24.02 2.92 0.65
CA LEU A 134 24.05 3.27 -0.77
C LEU A 134 24.95 4.46 -1.07
N THR A 135 24.86 5.54 -0.27
CA THR A 135 25.71 6.74 -0.46
C THR A 135 27.17 6.44 -0.17
N GLN A 136 27.46 5.64 0.86
CA GLN A 136 28.80 5.16 1.17
C GLN A 136 29.36 4.25 0.04
N LYS A 137 28.54 3.32 -0.47
CA LYS A 137 28.92 2.44 -1.59
C LYS A 137 29.23 3.22 -2.86
N PHE A 138 28.39 4.20 -3.22
CA PHE A 138 28.65 5.10 -4.34
C PHE A 138 29.98 5.83 -4.18
N THR A 139 30.23 6.38 -2.99
CA THR A 139 31.46 7.12 -2.67
C THR A 139 32.69 6.20 -2.72
N LEU A 140 32.58 4.97 -2.22
CA LEU A 140 33.63 3.97 -2.24
C LEU A 140 33.95 3.53 -3.68
N ASP A 141 32.96 3.20 -4.50
CA ASP A 141 33.14 2.79 -5.89
C ASP A 141 33.78 3.90 -6.73
N TRP A 142 33.39 5.16 -6.49
CA TRP A 142 34.06 6.32 -7.10
C TRP A 142 35.52 6.43 -6.64
N ALA A 143 35.79 6.31 -5.35
CA ALA A 143 37.12 6.42 -4.80
C ALA A 143 38.04 5.28 -5.31
N GLU A 144 37.52 4.07 -5.48
CA GLU A 144 38.22 2.92 -6.04
C GLU A 144 38.41 3.00 -7.56
N GLY A 145 37.76 3.96 -8.25
CA GLY A 145 37.81 4.12 -9.69
C GLY A 145 36.97 3.09 -10.45
N LYS A 146 36.06 2.35 -9.76
CA LYS A 146 35.17 1.35 -10.36
C LYS A 146 34.07 1.98 -11.18
N ALA A 147 33.56 3.17 -10.75
CA ALA A 147 32.47 3.87 -11.41
C ALA A 147 32.67 5.39 -11.40
N ASN A 148 31.83 6.11 -12.18
CA ASN A 148 31.69 7.58 -12.17
C ASN A 148 33.03 8.33 -12.33
N ARG A 149 33.83 7.94 -13.29
CA ARG A 149 35.18 8.51 -13.59
C ARG A 149 35.10 9.95 -14.10
N ASP A 150 33.94 10.40 -14.57
CA ASP A 150 33.64 11.78 -14.99
C ASP A 150 33.55 12.74 -13.81
N ILE A 151 33.30 12.23 -12.56
CA ILE A 151 33.20 13.00 -11.36
C ILE A 151 34.59 13.30 -10.79
N ASN A 152 34.87 14.57 -10.55
CA ASN A 152 36.15 15.00 -9.99
C ASN A 152 36.18 14.93 -8.47
N PHE A 153 35.10 15.35 -7.80
CA PHE A 153 34.95 15.30 -6.35
C PHE A 153 33.55 14.81 -5.95
N THR A 154 33.51 13.99 -4.90
CA THR A 154 32.26 13.55 -4.24
C THR A 154 32.32 13.94 -2.77
N PHE A 155 31.47 14.86 -2.35
CA PHE A 155 31.40 15.37 -0.98
C PHE A 155 30.16 14.76 -0.29
N LEU A 156 30.39 13.80 0.59
CA LEU A 156 29.34 13.21 1.44
C LEU A 156 29.27 14.00 2.75
N LEU A 157 28.16 14.71 2.93
CA LEU A 157 27.80 15.51 4.11
C LEU A 157 26.56 14.93 4.74
N THR A 158 26.60 14.68 6.04
CA THR A 158 25.41 14.22 6.78
C THR A 158 24.70 15.39 7.46
N PHE A 159 23.38 15.41 7.48
CA PHE A 159 22.64 16.46 8.21
C PHE A 159 22.94 16.45 9.71
N ARG A 160 23.29 15.29 10.29
CA ARG A 160 23.75 15.19 11.68
C ARG A 160 24.94 16.09 11.97
N GLU A 161 25.95 16.07 11.07
CA GLU A 161 27.14 16.92 11.19
C GLU A 161 26.83 18.39 10.86
N LEU A 162 25.98 18.64 9.86
CA LEU A 162 25.59 19.99 9.46
C LEU A 162 24.79 20.72 10.57
N ASN A 163 23.94 20.04 11.33
CA ASN A 163 23.22 20.61 12.47
C ASN A 163 24.15 21.26 13.52
N LEU A 164 25.35 20.72 13.71
CA LEU A 164 26.34 21.23 14.66
C LEU A 164 26.92 22.60 14.26
N LEU A 165 26.64 23.01 13.01
CA LEU A 165 27.09 24.29 12.46
C LEU A 165 25.95 25.33 12.38
N LYS A 166 24.77 25.05 12.98
CA LYS A 166 23.55 25.88 12.93
C LYS A 166 23.78 27.37 13.22
N ASN A 167 24.70 27.70 14.14
CA ASN A 167 24.96 29.07 14.58
C ASN A 167 26.30 29.64 14.03
N LYS A 168 26.83 29.01 12.97
CA LYS A 168 28.10 29.44 12.37
C LYS A 168 27.89 29.89 10.91
N GLU A 169 28.68 30.86 10.49
CA GLU A 169 28.69 31.34 9.11
C GLU A 169 29.85 30.72 8.34
N PHE A 170 29.59 30.28 7.12
CA PHE A 170 30.56 29.71 6.21
C PHE A 170 30.29 30.20 4.78
N SER A 171 31.37 30.28 3.98
CA SER A 171 31.23 30.22 2.52
C SER A 171 31.13 28.77 2.06
N LEU A 172 30.65 28.49 0.87
CA LEU A 172 30.60 27.10 0.37
C LEU A 172 32.00 26.49 0.32
N VAL A 173 33.01 27.26 -0.10
CA VAL A 173 34.41 26.86 -0.08
C VAL A 173 34.88 26.58 1.34
N GLY A 174 34.55 27.47 2.29
CA GLY A 174 34.86 27.31 3.70
C GLY A 174 34.21 26.06 4.30
N LEU A 175 32.97 25.77 3.97
CA LEU A 175 32.25 24.57 4.42
C LEU A 175 32.90 23.29 3.88
N VAL A 176 33.27 23.26 2.58
CA VAL A 176 33.99 22.11 1.99
C VAL A 176 35.35 21.93 2.63
N HIS A 177 36.12 23.01 2.83
CA HIS A 177 37.43 22.98 3.51
C HIS A 177 37.31 22.55 4.97
N HIS A 178 36.19 22.85 5.62
CA HIS A 178 35.89 22.41 6.98
C HIS A 178 35.76 20.89 7.08
N PHE A 179 35.06 20.25 6.17
CA PHE A 179 34.84 18.81 6.16
C PHE A 179 35.95 18.00 5.46
N PHE A 180 36.64 18.60 4.51
CA PHE A 180 37.60 17.91 3.63
C PHE A 180 38.91 18.68 3.58
N ILE A 181 39.78 18.37 4.56
CA ILE A 181 41.05 19.10 4.77
C ILE A 181 41.99 19.01 3.55
N GLU A 182 41.92 17.95 2.78
CA GLU A 182 42.74 17.79 1.58
C GLU A 182 42.48 18.86 0.52
N THR A 183 41.21 19.34 0.43
CA THR A 183 40.84 20.42 -0.47
C THR A 183 41.35 21.76 0.01
N LYS A 184 41.43 21.94 1.36
CA LYS A 184 42.03 23.12 2.00
C LYS A 184 43.53 23.16 1.79
N GLU A 185 44.23 22.05 2.02
CA GLU A 185 45.67 21.91 1.81
C GLU A 185 46.09 22.17 0.36
N ALA A 186 45.21 21.83 -0.60
CA ALA A 186 45.41 22.05 -2.03
C ALA A 186 44.86 23.40 -2.52
N GLU A 187 44.33 24.26 -1.64
CA GLU A 187 43.75 25.59 -1.93
C GLU A 187 42.69 25.57 -3.07
N ILE A 188 41.86 24.53 -3.11
CA ILE A 188 40.83 24.39 -4.13
C ILE A 188 39.65 25.32 -3.80
N CYS A 189 39.52 26.44 -4.53
CA CYS A 189 38.44 27.40 -4.34
C CYS A 189 37.46 27.48 -5.53
N ARG A 190 37.87 27.04 -6.72
CA ARG A 190 37.12 27.20 -7.97
C ARG A 190 36.36 25.94 -8.36
N PHE A 191 35.39 25.51 -7.52
CA PHE A 191 34.62 24.28 -7.73
C PHE A 191 33.79 24.26 -9.02
N HIS A 192 33.42 25.42 -9.58
CA HIS A 192 32.72 25.52 -10.86
C HIS A 192 33.52 24.98 -12.07
N ARG A 193 34.84 24.75 -11.93
CA ARG A 193 35.67 24.14 -12.95
C ARG A 193 35.66 22.61 -12.93
N TYR A 194 35.06 22.00 -11.95
CA TYR A 194 35.09 20.58 -11.71
C TYR A 194 33.67 19.99 -11.71
N GLN A 195 33.53 18.71 -12.12
CA GLN A 195 32.31 17.96 -11.92
C GLN A 195 32.25 17.51 -10.46
N VAL A 196 31.36 18.13 -9.70
CA VAL A 196 31.24 17.91 -8.26
C VAL A 196 29.88 17.27 -7.96
N VAL A 197 29.87 16.31 -7.05
CA VAL A 197 28.66 15.74 -6.48
C VAL A 197 28.63 16.04 -4.98
N PHE A 198 27.56 16.67 -4.51
CA PHE A 198 27.24 16.77 -3.11
C PHE A 198 26.20 15.70 -2.75
N ILE A 199 26.52 14.87 -1.78
CA ILE A 199 25.60 13.90 -1.21
C ILE A 199 25.19 14.41 0.17
N LEU A 200 23.91 14.74 0.33
CA LEU A 200 23.31 15.24 1.56
C LEU A 200 22.51 14.10 2.20
N ASP A 201 23.11 13.40 3.14
CA ASP A 201 22.53 12.18 3.72
C ASP A 201 21.69 12.50 4.98
N GLY A 202 20.43 12.01 5.00
CA GLY A 202 19.55 12.08 6.17
C GLY A 202 18.82 13.40 6.38
N LEU A 203 18.12 13.94 5.37
CA LEU A 203 17.32 15.18 5.50
C LEU A 203 16.27 15.11 6.61
N ASP A 204 15.74 13.92 6.90
CA ASP A 204 14.82 13.67 8.02
C ASP A 204 15.44 13.96 9.41
N GLU A 205 16.75 14.03 9.49
CA GLU A 205 17.50 14.38 10.70
C GLU A 205 17.86 15.89 10.76
N CYS A 206 17.45 16.69 9.76
CA CYS A 206 17.80 18.11 9.65
C CYS A 206 17.09 18.93 10.73
N ARG A 207 17.86 19.68 11.52
CA ARG A 207 17.37 20.68 12.50
C ARG A 207 17.67 22.12 12.05
N LEU A 208 18.18 22.28 10.82
CA LEU A 208 18.41 23.60 10.22
C LEU A 208 17.10 24.12 9.63
N PRO A 209 16.78 25.41 9.77
CA PRO A 209 15.56 26.01 9.25
C PRO A 209 15.70 26.25 7.73
N LEU A 210 15.59 25.20 6.91
CA LEU A 210 15.65 25.30 5.45
C LEU A 210 14.41 26.07 4.95
N ASP A 211 14.59 27.28 4.47
CA ASP A 211 13.50 28.15 4.00
C ASP A 211 13.63 28.45 2.49
N PHE A 212 12.91 27.69 1.68
CA PHE A 212 12.88 27.84 0.23
C PHE A 212 12.00 29.01 -0.24
N GLN A 213 11.18 29.60 0.64
CA GLN A 213 10.31 30.73 0.32
C GLN A 213 11.05 32.08 0.40
N LYS A 214 12.14 32.17 1.16
CA LYS A 214 12.94 33.35 1.21
C LYS A 214 13.64 33.64 -0.12
N LYS A 215 13.46 34.82 -0.67
CA LYS A 215 14.06 35.30 -1.93
C LYS A 215 15.54 35.69 -1.81
N GLN A 216 16.23 35.28 -0.75
CA GLN A 216 17.66 35.61 -0.58
C GLN A 216 18.49 34.70 -1.49
N ILE A 217 18.94 35.28 -2.62
CA ILE A 217 19.74 34.54 -3.60
C ILE A 217 21.21 34.78 -3.27
N TRP A 218 21.94 33.67 -3.15
CA TRP A 218 23.38 33.62 -2.89
C TRP A 218 24.07 32.90 -4.04
N THR A 219 24.98 33.57 -4.74
CA THR A 219 25.59 33.03 -5.95
C THR A 219 27.11 32.87 -5.82
N ASP A 220 27.74 33.61 -4.88
CA ASP A 220 29.19 33.57 -4.70
C ASP A 220 29.60 32.46 -3.70
N VAL A 221 30.37 31.49 -4.16
CA VAL A 221 30.86 30.36 -3.37
C VAL A 221 31.89 30.77 -2.30
N THR A 222 32.41 31.98 -2.34
CA THR A 222 33.44 32.51 -1.42
C THR A 222 32.85 33.39 -0.32
N GLU A 223 31.61 33.87 -0.50
CA GLU A 223 30.92 34.73 0.44
C GLU A 223 30.28 33.92 1.58
N SER A 224 30.46 34.42 2.82
CA SER A 224 29.99 33.68 4.03
C SER A 224 28.57 34.05 4.39
N THR A 225 27.79 33.03 4.74
CA THR A 225 26.43 33.13 5.29
C THR A 225 26.11 31.90 6.17
N SER A 226 24.93 31.89 6.76
CA SER A 226 24.49 30.71 7.57
C SER A 226 24.38 29.45 6.73
N VAL A 227 24.62 28.29 7.37
CA VAL A 227 24.65 26.99 6.69
C VAL A 227 23.29 26.64 6.04
N ASP A 228 22.17 27.02 6.65
CA ASP A 228 20.83 26.82 6.09
C ASP A 228 20.62 27.59 4.78
N VAL A 229 21.09 28.84 4.70
CA VAL A 229 21.07 29.67 3.49
C VAL A 229 21.97 29.08 2.40
N LEU A 230 23.18 28.61 2.75
CA LEU A 230 24.06 27.94 1.80
C LEU A 230 23.41 26.70 1.19
N LEU A 231 22.86 25.82 2.04
CA LEU A 231 22.23 24.57 1.59
C LEU A 231 20.99 24.85 0.74
N THR A 232 20.15 25.82 1.15
CA THR A 232 18.95 26.20 0.38
C THR A 232 19.32 26.68 -1.02
N ASN A 233 20.33 27.58 -1.15
CA ASN A 233 20.76 28.08 -2.46
C ASN A 233 21.52 27.01 -3.27
N LEU A 234 22.27 26.12 -2.63
CA LEU A 234 22.92 24.99 -3.28
C LEU A 234 21.90 24.02 -3.87
N ILE A 235 20.84 23.66 -3.12
CA ILE A 235 19.78 22.77 -3.59
C ILE A 235 18.98 23.43 -4.71
N ARG A 236 18.58 24.70 -4.54
CA ARG A 236 17.86 25.47 -5.56
C ARG A 236 18.63 25.62 -6.86
N GLY A 237 19.96 25.65 -6.80
CA GLY A 237 20.84 25.80 -7.95
C GLY A 237 21.31 27.25 -8.21
N ASP A 238 20.99 28.17 -7.31
CA ASP A 238 21.51 29.56 -7.34
C ASP A 238 23.01 29.57 -7.02
N LEU A 239 23.44 28.73 -6.09
CA LEU A 239 24.85 28.53 -5.73
C LEU A 239 25.41 27.29 -6.43
N LEU A 240 26.50 27.43 -7.18
CA LEU A 240 27.19 26.36 -7.92
C LEU A 240 26.26 25.50 -8.81
N PRO A 241 25.62 26.07 -9.83
CA PRO A 241 24.62 25.39 -10.67
C PRO A 241 25.16 24.15 -11.43
N SER A 242 26.47 24.03 -11.60
CA SER A 242 27.13 22.89 -12.25
C SER A 242 27.24 21.65 -11.33
N ALA A 243 27.05 21.80 -10.03
CA ALA A 243 27.14 20.68 -9.09
C ALA A 243 25.92 19.78 -9.18
N ARG A 244 26.13 18.46 -9.09
CA ARG A 244 25.06 17.47 -8.90
C ARG A 244 24.76 17.31 -7.41
N ILE A 245 23.49 17.17 -7.06
CA ILE A 245 23.03 17.04 -5.68
C ILE A 245 22.28 15.71 -5.53
N TRP A 246 22.65 14.94 -4.51
CA TRP A 246 21.93 13.73 -4.13
C TRP A 246 21.51 13.82 -2.67
N ILE A 247 20.21 13.82 -2.41
CA ILE A 247 19.62 13.98 -1.08
C ILE A 247 18.98 12.66 -0.70
N THR A 248 19.25 12.15 0.49
CA THR A 248 18.52 11.00 1.03
C THR A 248 17.62 11.44 2.17
N THR A 249 16.45 10.81 2.28
CA THR A 249 15.45 11.15 3.29
C THR A 249 14.51 9.99 3.58
N ARG A 250 13.75 10.11 4.68
CA ARG A 250 12.56 9.28 4.89
C ARG A 250 11.37 9.86 4.12
N PRO A 251 10.34 9.03 3.79
CA PRO A 251 9.16 9.51 3.08
C PRO A 251 8.49 10.71 3.73
N ALA A 252 8.33 10.71 5.05
CA ALA A 252 7.66 11.77 5.79
C ALA A 252 8.34 13.15 5.72
N ALA A 253 9.66 13.20 5.48
CA ALA A 253 10.41 14.45 5.43
C ALA A 253 10.71 14.93 3.99
N ALA A 254 10.27 14.21 2.98
CA ALA A 254 10.56 14.55 1.58
C ALA A 254 9.96 15.89 1.15
N ASN A 255 8.85 16.32 1.75
CA ASN A 255 8.18 17.60 1.48
C ASN A 255 8.92 18.84 2.02
N GLN A 256 9.99 18.68 2.80
CA GLN A 256 10.82 19.81 3.24
C GLN A 256 11.52 20.52 2.07
N ILE A 257 11.69 19.83 0.94
CA ILE A 257 12.25 20.40 -0.29
C ILE A 257 11.13 20.49 -1.34
N PRO A 258 10.88 21.70 -1.89
CA PRO A 258 9.89 21.87 -2.95
C PRO A 258 10.17 21.00 -4.18
N ALA A 259 9.10 20.50 -4.80
CA ALA A 259 9.22 19.60 -5.95
C ALA A 259 9.96 20.21 -7.15
N GLU A 260 9.84 21.53 -7.33
CA GLU A 260 10.54 22.27 -8.39
C GLU A 260 12.07 22.30 -8.24
N CYS A 261 12.58 21.99 -7.04
CA CYS A 261 14.01 21.91 -6.78
C CYS A 261 14.60 20.52 -7.03
N VAL A 262 13.76 19.53 -7.39
CA VAL A 262 14.15 18.11 -7.55
C VAL A 262 13.87 17.65 -8.98
N ASP A 263 14.91 17.23 -9.72
CA ASP A 263 14.77 16.76 -11.10
C ASP A 263 14.31 15.28 -11.14
N ARG A 264 14.68 14.48 -10.13
CA ARG A 264 14.31 13.06 -10.04
C ARG A 264 14.04 12.64 -8.60
N VAL A 265 12.91 11.99 -8.37
CA VAL A 265 12.61 11.31 -7.11
C VAL A 265 12.80 9.81 -7.29
N THR A 266 13.52 9.18 -6.37
CA THR A 266 13.77 7.74 -6.37
C THR A 266 13.39 7.14 -5.02
N GLU A 267 13.07 5.85 -5.02
CA GLU A 267 12.76 5.09 -3.80
C GLU A 267 13.71 3.91 -3.65
N VAL A 268 14.25 3.75 -2.43
CA VAL A 268 15.01 2.55 -2.07
C VAL A 268 14.04 1.47 -1.68
N ARG A 269 14.09 0.35 -2.40
CA ARG A 269 13.31 -0.83 -2.06
C ARG A 269 14.07 -1.77 -1.13
N GLY A 270 13.31 -2.40 -0.23
CA GLY A 270 13.88 -3.44 0.64
C GLY A 270 14.28 -4.71 -0.10
N PHE A 271 14.82 -5.65 0.64
CA PHE A 271 15.26 -6.93 0.10
C PHE A 271 14.10 -7.74 -0.45
N THR A 272 14.22 -8.17 -1.68
CA THR A 272 13.41 -9.24 -2.28
C THR A 272 13.78 -10.60 -1.66
N ASP A 273 12.94 -11.61 -1.84
CA ASP A 273 13.22 -12.95 -1.29
C ASP A 273 14.56 -13.53 -1.72
N PRO A 274 14.99 -13.43 -3.01
CA PRO A 274 16.34 -13.83 -3.42
C PRO A 274 17.45 -13.04 -2.71
N GLN A 275 17.25 -11.73 -2.47
CA GLN A 275 18.25 -10.89 -1.80
C GLN A 275 18.35 -11.19 -0.30
N LYS A 276 17.22 -11.53 0.37
CA LYS A 276 17.22 -12.03 1.75
C LYS A 276 18.08 -13.29 1.87
N GLU A 277 17.88 -14.25 0.96
CA GLU A 277 18.67 -15.48 0.92
C GLU A 277 20.14 -15.21 0.63
N GLU A 278 20.43 -14.33 -0.35
CA GLU A 278 21.81 -13.92 -0.67
C GLU A 278 22.50 -13.30 0.54
N TYR A 279 21.80 -12.40 1.28
CA TYR A 279 22.32 -11.77 2.49
C TYR A 279 22.69 -12.81 3.54
N PHE A 280 21.76 -13.74 3.87
CA PHE A 280 22.04 -14.77 4.89
C PHE A 280 23.19 -15.70 4.45
N ARG A 281 23.27 -16.09 3.17
CA ARG A 281 24.40 -16.91 2.68
C ARG A 281 25.73 -16.17 2.75
N LYS A 282 25.80 -14.89 2.38
CA LYS A 282 27.00 -14.06 2.49
C LYS A 282 27.39 -13.85 3.97
N ARG A 283 26.41 -13.69 4.85
CA ARG A 283 26.65 -13.41 6.28
C ARG A 283 27.28 -14.58 7.01
N PHE A 284 26.87 -15.81 6.73
CA PHE A 284 27.28 -16.96 7.51
C PHE A 284 28.47 -17.75 6.93
N GLY A 285 28.63 -17.81 5.64
CA GLY A 285 29.65 -18.65 4.99
C GLY A 285 29.45 -20.17 5.20
N ASP A 286 28.67 -20.59 6.21
CA ASP A 286 28.21 -21.96 6.45
C ASP A 286 26.84 -22.15 5.82
N GLU A 287 26.78 -22.97 4.80
CA GLU A 287 25.56 -23.19 4.03
C GLU A 287 24.47 -23.92 4.82
N ALA A 288 24.82 -24.82 5.72
CA ALA A 288 23.86 -25.54 6.55
C ALA A 288 23.17 -24.62 7.55
N LEU A 289 23.94 -23.76 8.22
CA LEU A 289 23.45 -22.73 9.13
C LEU A 289 22.56 -21.72 8.37
N ALA A 290 23.02 -21.23 7.23
CA ALA A 290 22.26 -20.29 6.40
C ALA A 290 20.90 -20.88 5.98
N ASN A 291 20.87 -22.13 5.49
CA ASN A 291 19.64 -22.79 5.07
C ASN A 291 18.66 -23.01 6.24
N THR A 292 19.15 -23.33 7.44
CA THR A 292 18.32 -23.47 8.64
C THR A 292 17.65 -22.15 9.00
N ILE A 293 18.40 -21.04 8.99
CA ILE A 293 17.89 -19.69 9.29
C ILE A 293 16.90 -19.24 8.22
N ILE A 294 17.22 -19.40 6.94
CA ILE A 294 16.33 -19.08 5.83
C ILE A 294 15.01 -19.85 5.94
N SER A 295 15.07 -21.15 6.26
CA SER A 295 13.87 -21.98 6.46
C SER A 295 13.01 -21.49 7.62
N HIS A 296 13.62 -21.09 8.73
CA HIS A 296 12.91 -20.55 9.89
C HIS A 296 12.23 -19.22 9.57
N VAL A 297 12.95 -18.26 8.96
CA VAL A 297 12.40 -16.97 8.53
C VAL A 297 11.24 -17.15 7.56
N LYS A 298 11.35 -18.06 6.60
CA LYS A 298 10.25 -18.37 5.66
C LYS A 298 9.00 -18.95 6.33
N LYS A 299 9.17 -19.70 7.43
CA LYS A 299 8.04 -20.26 8.18
C LYS A 299 7.35 -19.22 9.06
N SER A 300 8.09 -18.29 9.62
CA SER A 300 7.54 -17.20 10.44
C SER A 300 7.21 -15.99 9.55
N ARG A 301 5.91 -15.80 9.30
CA ARG A 301 5.45 -14.72 8.43
C ARG A 301 5.84 -13.32 8.92
N SER A 302 5.70 -13.07 10.23
CA SER A 302 6.05 -11.78 10.83
C SER A 302 7.54 -11.46 10.61
N LEU A 303 8.43 -12.43 10.84
CA LEU A 303 9.85 -12.26 10.58
C LEU A 303 10.16 -12.10 9.10
N HIS A 304 9.47 -12.85 8.23
CA HIS A 304 9.66 -12.77 6.79
C HIS A 304 9.31 -11.39 6.22
N ILE A 305 8.20 -10.79 6.70
CA ILE A 305 7.81 -9.42 6.33
C ILE A 305 8.85 -8.41 6.81
N MET A 306 9.27 -8.48 8.06
CA MET A 306 10.24 -7.56 8.63
C MET A 306 11.63 -7.70 7.99
N CYS A 307 12.03 -8.90 7.56
CA CYS A 307 13.27 -9.13 6.81
C CYS A 307 13.29 -8.47 5.41
N HIS A 308 12.22 -7.80 5.00
CA HIS A 308 12.28 -6.86 3.88
C HIS A 308 13.28 -5.73 4.14
N ILE A 309 13.55 -5.42 5.40
CA ILE A 309 14.50 -4.39 5.82
C ILE A 309 15.86 -5.03 6.13
N PRO A 310 16.96 -4.56 5.53
CA PRO A 310 18.30 -5.09 5.76
C PRO A 310 18.74 -5.13 7.24
N VAL A 311 18.47 -4.08 8.01
CA VAL A 311 18.78 -4.04 9.44
C VAL A 311 18.06 -5.15 10.22
N PHE A 312 16.82 -5.45 9.86
CA PHE A 312 16.10 -6.54 10.52
C PHE A 312 16.65 -7.91 10.13
N CYS A 313 17.13 -8.09 8.89
CA CYS A 313 17.87 -9.30 8.50
C CYS A 313 19.12 -9.48 9.37
N TRP A 314 19.83 -8.39 9.63
CA TRP A 314 21.02 -8.39 10.51
C TRP A 314 20.67 -8.76 11.96
N ILE A 315 19.63 -8.17 12.57
CA ILE A 315 19.16 -8.53 13.92
C ILE A 315 18.79 -10.01 13.98
N THR A 316 18.03 -10.48 13.00
CA THR A 316 17.60 -11.88 12.88
C THR A 316 18.79 -12.83 12.75
N ALA A 317 19.77 -12.46 11.91
CA ALA A 317 21.00 -13.24 11.77
C ALA A 317 21.75 -13.36 13.08
N THR A 318 21.96 -12.26 13.80
CA THR A 318 22.68 -12.20 15.07
C THR A 318 22.03 -13.07 16.13
N VAL A 319 20.70 -12.98 16.28
CA VAL A 319 19.94 -13.75 17.29
C VAL A 319 19.91 -15.24 16.97
N LEU A 320 19.60 -15.60 15.73
CA LEU A 320 19.48 -17.00 15.36
C LEU A 320 20.83 -17.71 15.31
N GLU A 321 21.91 -16.99 14.98
CA GLU A 321 23.28 -17.49 15.06
C GLU A 321 23.66 -17.84 16.51
N ASP A 322 23.36 -16.94 17.47
CA ASP A 322 23.64 -17.15 18.89
C ASP A 322 22.87 -18.35 19.43
N ILE A 323 21.55 -18.42 19.21
CA ILE A 323 20.70 -19.53 19.65
C ILE A 323 21.18 -20.87 19.09
N LEU A 324 21.56 -20.92 17.81
CA LEU A 324 22.00 -22.17 17.16
C LEU A 324 23.41 -22.61 17.58
N LYS A 325 24.31 -21.67 17.96
CA LYS A 325 25.65 -21.95 18.43
C LYS A 325 25.71 -22.33 19.90
N THR A 326 24.89 -21.66 20.73
CA THR A 326 24.88 -21.87 22.18
C THR A 326 24.05 -23.08 22.60
N SER A 327 23.36 -23.74 21.66
CA SER A 327 22.47 -24.91 21.79
C SER A 327 22.41 -25.56 23.17
N ASN A 328 21.80 -24.93 24.13
CA ASN A 328 21.16 -25.65 25.23
C ASN A 328 19.83 -26.19 24.65
N ARG A 329 19.81 -27.49 24.46
CA ARG A 329 18.69 -28.26 23.87
C ARG A 329 17.38 -27.92 24.57
N GLY A 330 16.58 -27.00 24.00
CA GLY A 330 15.24 -26.70 24.49
C GLY A 330 14.72 -25.30 24.28
N GLU A 331 15.53 -24.32 23.91
CA GLU A 331 15.00 -22.97 23.62
C GLU A 331 14.26 -22.95 22.27
N GLU A 332 13.01 -22.51 22.29
CA GLU A 332 12.18 -22.36 21.08
C GLU A 332 12.64 -21.15 20.28
N MET A 333 12.88 -21.32 19.00
CA MET A 333 13.27 -20.21 18.11
C MET A 333 12.21 -19.10 18.06
N PRO A 334 12.62 -17.81 18.15
CA PRO A 334 11.70 -16.67 18.10
C PRO A 334 10.80 -16.68 16.88
N LYS A 335 9.49 -16.48 17.10
CA LYS A 335 8.47 -16.47 16.04
C LYS A 335 7.86 -15.09 15.81
N THR A 336 7.97 -14.20 16.81
CA THR A 336 7.42 -12.85 16.77
C THR A 336 8.52 -11.79 16.77
N VAL A 337 8.15 -10.57 16.38
CA VAL A 337 9.09 -9.44 16.40
C VAL A 337 9.54 -9.14 17.83
N SER A 338 8.63 -9.15 18.80
CA SER A 338 8.95 -8.88 20.20
C SER A 338 9.91 -9.92 20.78
N GLN A 339 9.71 -11.22 20.46
CA GLN A 339 10.66 -12.27 20.86
C GLN A 339 12.05 -12.02 20.28
N MET A 340 12.13 -11.66 19.01
CA MET A 340 13.40 -11.37 18.33
C MET A 340 14.16 -10.23 19.01
N TYR A 341 13.47 -9.14 19.37
CA TYR A 341 14.13 -8.01 20.04
C TYR A 341 14.50 -8.30 21.50
N SER A 342 13.70 -9.09 22.21
CA SER A 342 14.05 -9.56 23.58
C SER A 342 15.32 -10.40 23.57
N HIS A 343 15.44 -11.36 22.64
CA HIS A 343 16.67 -12.14 22.46
C HIS A 343 17.85 -11.28 22.01
N PHE A 344 17.61 -10.31 21.09
CA PHE A 344 18.67 -9.42 20.65
C PHE A 344 19.25 -8.60 21.79
N LEU A 345 18.40 -8.03 22.66
CA LEU A 345 18.84 -7.29 23.83
C LEU A 345 19.66 -8.17 24.77
N ARG A 346 19.22 -9.41 25.02
CA ARG A 346 19.97 -10.39 25.84
C ARG A 346 21.32 -10.70 25.24
N VAL A 347 21.43 -11.00 23.96
CA VAL A 347 22.68 -11.27 23.26
C VAL A 347 23.64 -10.09 23.38
N GLN A 348 23.15 -8.86 23.22
CA GLN A 348 23.96 -7.65 23.32
C GLN A 348 24.45 -7.41 24.75
N SER A 349 23.61 -7.66 25.76
CA SER A 349 24.04 -7.55 27.18
C SER A 349 25.15 -8.53 27.50
N ILE A 350 25.01 -9.79 27.11
CA ILE A 350 26.05 -10.82 27.35
C ILE A 350 27.36 -10.44 26.64
N GLN A 351 27.29 -9.94 25.40
CA GLN A 351 28.48 -9.49 24.67
C GLN A 351 29.13 -8.26 25.30
N GLY A 352 28.33 -7.30 25.80
CA GLY A 352 28.80 -6.14 26.54
C GLY A 352 29.50 -6.53 27.85
N ASP A 353 28.88 -7.39 28.65
CA ASP A 353 29.44 -7.86 29.95
C ASP A 353 30.76 -8.63 29.77
N ARG A 354 30.89 -9.44 28.73
CA ARG A 354 32.16 -10.13 28.39
C ARG A 354 33.26 -9.14 28.04
N LYS A 355 32.96 -8.11 27.26
CA LYS A 355 33.94 -7.15 26.77
C LYS A 355 34.46 -6.23 27.86
N TYR A 356 33.58 -5.79 28.77
CA TYR A 356 33.89 -4.74 29.74
C TYR A 356 34.07 -5.27 31.18
N HIS A 357 33.42 -6.39 31.53
CA HIS A 357 33.40 -6.91 32.90
C HIS A 357 34.05 -8.29 33.05
N GLY A 358 34.53 -8.91 31.93
CA GLY A 358 35.30 -10.18 32.00
C GLY A 358 34.49 -11.38 32.52
N ARG A 359 33.15 -11.35 32.44
CA ARG A 359 32.28 -12.44 32.92
C ARG A 359 32.36 -13.68 32.04
N ALA A 360 32.21 -14.85 32.69
CA ALA A 360 32.23 -16.13 32.01
C ALA A 360 30.89 -16.38 31.26
N GLU A 361 30.94 -17.20 30.21
CA GLU A 361 29.82 -17.56 29.32
C GLU A 361 28.63 -18.25 30.03
N THR A 362 28.87 -18.73 31.24
CA THR A 362 27.93 -19.53 32.06
C THR A 362 27.11 -18.74 33.07
N ASP A 363 27.30 -17.41 33.16
CA ASP A 363 26.57 -16.57 34.12
C ASP A 363 25.27 -16.04 33.50
N PRO A 364 24.09 -16.59 33.86
CA PRO A 364 22.82 -16.27 33.15
C PRO A 364 22.20 -14.96 33.60
N ASP A 365 22.70 -14.31 34.64
CA ASP A 365 22.09 -13.11 35.22
C ASP A 365 22.65 -11.82 34.61
N TRP A 366 21.73 -10.87 34.35
CA TRP A 366 22.03 -9.51 33.92
C TRP A 366 22.92 -8.81 34.97
N SER A 367 24.01 -8.16 34.56
CA SER A 367 24.81 -7.34 35.47
C SER A 367 24.02 -6.13 36.01
N SER A 368 24.39 -5.60 37.19
CA SER A 368 23.78 -4.37 37.70
C SER A 368 24.00 -3.20 36.75
N GLU A 369 25.17 -3.13 36.16
CA GLU A 369 25.59 -2.09 35.22
C GLU A 369 24.78 -2.16 33.93
N SER A 370 24.61 -3.35 33.32
CA SER A 370 23.78 -3.53 32.13
C SER A 370 22.34 -3.18 32.41
N ARG A 371 21.78 -3.47 33.58
CA ARG A 371 20.40 -3.06 33.96
C ARG A 371 20.25 -1.54 34.02
N GLU A 372 21.19 -0.85 34.71
CA GLU A 372 21.17 0.62 34.79
C GLU A 372 21.23 1.27 33.40
N ILE A 373 22.12 0.77 32.55
CA ILE A 373 22.24 1.28 31.16
C ILE A 373 20.94 1.07 30.38
N ILE A 374 20.33 -0.13 30.45
CA ILE A 374 19.08 -0.43 29.71
C ILE A 374 17.94 0.46 30.21
N VAL A 375 17.80 0.68 31.51
CA VAL A 375 16.77 1.56 32.07
C VAL A 375 17.00 3.01 31.63
N SER A 376 18.23 3.50 31.66
CA SER A 376 18.59 4.86 31.22
C SER A 376 18.35 5.06 29.71
N LEU A 377 18.76 4.10 28.89
CA LEU A 377 18.49 4.11 27.45
C LEU A 377 16.99 3.97 27.16
N GLY A 378 16.25 3.19 27.94
CA GLY A 378 14.81 3.05 27.82
C GLY A 378 14.07 4.36 28.12
N LYS A 379 14.49 5.07 29.18
CA LYS A 379 13.98 6.41 29.52
C LYS A 379 14.26 7.41 28.41
N LEU A 380 15.49 7.43 27.90
CA LEU A 380 15.85 8.26 26.74
C LEU A 380 14.97 7.92 25.53
N ALA A 381 14.82 6.64 25.22
CA ALA A 381 14.02 6.15 24.11
C ALA A 381 12.56 6.61 24.20
N PHE A 382 11.95 6.48 25.38
CA PHE A 382 10.55 6.87 25.60
C PHE A 382 10.35 8.37 25.46
N ASN A 383 11.15 9.19 26.14
CA ASN A 383 11.04 10.65 26.11
C ASN A 383 11.28 11.22 24.71
N GLN A 384 12.20 10.64 23.95
CA GLN A 384 12.55 11.11 22.62
C GLN A 384 11.63 10.54 21.54
N LEU A 385 10.99 9.38 21.76
CA LEU A 385 9.94 8.85 20.90
C LEU A 385 8.71 9.78 20.88
N GLU A 386 8.30 10.29 22.06
CA GLU A 386 7.20 11.26 22.15
C GLU A 386 7.52 12.59 21.44
N LYS A 387 8.79 13.01 21.45
CA LYS A 387 9.25 14.21 20.73
C LYS A 387 9.52 13.96 19.23
N GLY A 388 9.49 12.71 18.76
CA GLY A 388 9.82 12.33 17.39
C GLY A 388 11.30 12.42 17.04
N ASN A 389 12.20 12.51 18.01
CA ASN A 389 13.64 12.66 17.81
C ASN A 389 14.33 11.30 17.61
N LEU A 390 15.23 11.24 16.63
CA LEU A 390 15.98 10.02 16.26
C LEU A 390 17.46 10.15 16.59
N ILE A 391 17.98 11.35 16.67
CA ILE A 391 19.37 11.68 17.03
C ILE A 391 19.36 12.56 18.26
N PHE A 392 20.38 12.40 19.11
CA PHE A 392 20.46 13.03 20.42
C PHE A 392 21.77 13.81 20.55
N TYR A 393 21.64 15.03 21.02
CA TYR A 393 22.76 15.89 21.37
C TYR A 393 22.88 15.99 22.90
N GLU A 394 23.91 16.67 23.37
CA GLU A 394 24.15 16.84 24.80
C GLU A 394 22.92 17.35 25.57
N GLU A 395 22.16 18.27 24.98
CA GLU A 395 20.94 18.83 25.56
C GLU A 395 19.87 17.73 25.74
N ASP A 396 19.63 16.93 24.68
CA ASP A 396 18.66 15.83 24.70
C ASP A 396 18.99 14.75 25.73
N LEU A 397 20.29 14.46 25.93
CA LEU A 397 20.77 13.52 26.94
C LEU A 397 20.62 14.08 28.37
N ALA A 398 20.93 15.36 28.56
CA ALA A 398 20.81 16.05 29.85
C ALA A 398 19.36 16.08 30.35
N ASP A 399 18.38 16.29 29.46
CA ASP A 399 16.94 16.19 29.78
C ASP A 399 16.54 14.83 30.39
N CYS A 400 17.28 13.76 30.03
CA CYS A 400 17.05 12.41 30.54
C CYS A 400 17.94 12.07 31.74
N GLY A 401 18.81 12.99 32.16
CA GLY A 401 19.77 12.78 33.26
C GLY A 401 21.00 11.97 32.87
N ILE A 402 21.35 11.89 31.60
CA ILE A 402 22.51 11.19 31.05
C ILE A 402 23.56 12.22 30.66
N ASP A 403 24.74 12.17 31.28
CA ASP A 403 25.86 12.99 30.81
C ASP A 403 26.57 12.36 29.60
N ILE A 404 27.37 13.17 28.88
CA ILE A 404 28.11 12.70 27.69
C ILE A 404 29.05 11.53 28.00
N LYS A 405 29.69 11.49 29.21
CA LYS A 405 30.60 10.41 29.57
C LYS A 405 29.84 9.12 29.74
N ALA A 406 28.70 9.15 30.45
CA ALA A 406 27.81 8.01 30.59
C ALA A 406 27.31 7.52 29.24
N ALA A 407 26.87 8.45 28.36
CA ALA A 407 26.41 8.11 27.00
C ALA A 407 27.52 7.42 26.18
N SER A 408 28.77 7.87 26.28
CA SER A 408 29.90 7.22 25.59
C SER A 408 30.20 5.82 26.16
N VAL A 409 30.06 5.61 27.47
CA VAL A 409 30.14 4.29 28.06
C VAL A 409 29.03 3.38 27.58
N TYR A 410 27.78 3.89 27.54
CA TYR A 410 26.63 3.15 27.06
C TYR A 410 26.80 2.74 25.58
N SER A 411 27.31 3.65 24.74
CA SER A 411 27.66 3.34 23.34
C SER A 411 28.79 2.30 23.27
N GLY A 412 29.75 2.34 24.16
CA GLY A 412 30.82 1.34 24.26
C GLY A 412 30.31 -0.05 24.62
N VAL A 413 29.38 -0.16 25.57
CA VAL A 413 28.81 -1.45 26.06
C VAL A 413 27.78 -1.99 25.05
N PHE A 414 26.88 -1.16 24.56
CA PHE A 414 25.77 -1.54 23.67
C PHE A 414 25.97 -0.99 22.27
N THR A 415 27.11 -1.22 21.63
CA THR A 415 27.49 -0.66 20.32
C THR A 415 26.47 -0.94 19.19
N GLN A 416 25.74 -2.03 19.29
CA GLN A 416 24.74 -2.43 18.30
C GLN A 416 23.31 -1.93 18.60
N ILE A 417 23.11 -1.26 19.75
CA ILE A 417 21.84 -0.69 20.17
C ILE A 417 21.93 0.83 20.14
N PHE A 418 22.97 1.38 20.73
CA PHE A 418 23.18 2.80 20.91
C PHE A 418 24.57 3.17 20.42
N LYS A 419 24.67 4.18 19.55
CA LYS A 419 25.90 4.50 18.84
C LYS A 419 26.30 5.94 19.11
N GLU A 420 27.60 6.13 19.43
CA GLU A 420 28.27 7.42 19.41
C GLU A 420 28.92 7.62 18.04
N GLU A 421 28.55 8.69 17.34
CA GLU A 421 29.18 9.09 16.09
C GLU A 421 30.06 10.33 16.34
N PHE A 422 31.33 10.21 15.96
CA PHE A 422 32.24 11.34 16.01
C PHE A 422 32.14 12.10 14.70
N GLY A 423 31.61 13.33 14.77
CA GLY A 423 31.77 14.30 13.70
C GLY A 423 33.25 14.59 13.45
N LEU A 424 33.56 15.10 12.27
CA LEU A 424 34.93 15.48 11.87
C LEU A 424 35.62 16.44 12.86
N TYR A 425 34.89 17.03 13.79
CA TYR A 425 35.34 18.03 14.78
C TYR A 425 35.11 17.66 16.25
N GLN A 426 35.13 16.39 16.60
CA GLN A 426 35.01 15.92 18.01
C GLN A 426 33.63 16.21 18.67
N ALA A 427 32.68 16.81 17.98
CA ALA A 427 31.34 16.92 18.51
C ALA A 427 30.67 15.54 18.46
N ARG A 428 30.10 15.14 19.60
CA ARG A 428 29.52 13.82 19.80
C ARG A 428 28.03 13.85 19.50
N VAL A 429 27.59 12.93 18.68
CA VAL A 429 26.18 12.74 18.34
C VAL A 429 25.81 11.30 18.68
N PHE A 430 24.70 11.12 19.34
CA PHE A 430 24.22 9.81 19.75
C PHE A 430 22.93 9.45 19.03
N CYS A 431 22.75 8.19 18.73
CA CYS A 431 21.51 7.68 18.15
C CYS A 431 21.30 6.21 18.49
N PHE A 432 20.04 5.76 18.50
CA PHE A 432 19.77 4.34 18.39
C PHE A 432 20.12 3.85 16.98
N VAL A 433 20.66 2.64 16.87
CA VAL A 433 21.08 2.07 15.59
C VAL A 433 19.89 1.95 14.63
N HIS A 434 18.69 1.75 15.18
CA HIS A 434 17.45 1.70 14.41
C HIS A 434 16.23 2.21 15.20
N LEU A 435 15.25 2.83 14.51
CA LEU A 435 14.01 3.33 15.14
C LEU A 435 13.29 2.24 15.95
N SER A 436 13.15 1.03 15.41
CA SER A 436 12.47 -0.06 16.12
C SER A 436 13.17 -0.49 17.42
N LEU A 437 14.49 -0.27 17.56
CA LEU A 437 15.20 -0.45 18.83
C LEU A 437 14.80 0.63 19.84
N GLN A 438 14.65 1.87 19.40
CA GLN A 438 14.11 2.95 20.21
C GLN A 438 12.71 2.62 20.71
N GLU A 439 11.81 2.19 19.80
CA GLU A 439 10.44 1.83 20.14
C GLU A 439 10.37 0.62 21.09
N PHE A 440 11.22 -0.39 20.88
CA PHE A 440 11.32 -1.54 21.78
C PHE A 440 11.80 -1.15 23.18
N LEU A 441 12.86 -0.34 23.29
CA LEU A 441 13.39 0.12 24.58
C LEU A 441 12.41 1.06 25.28
N ALA A 442 11.68 1.89 24.55
CA ALA A 442 10.61 2.71 25.10
C ALA A 442 9.49 1.85 25.70
N ALA A 443 9.06 0.82 24.99
CA ALA A 443 8.05 -0.13 25.48
C ALA A 443 8.56 -0.91 26.70
N LEU A 444 9.82 -1.33 26.68
CA LEU A 444 10.45 -2.01 27.81
C LEU A 444 10.53 -1.09 29.04
N TYR A 445 10.88 0.18 28.87
CA TYR A 445 10.94 1.15 29.96
C TYR A 445 9.57 1.37 30.61
N VAL A 446 8.52 1.56 29.79
CA VAL A 446 7.14 1.68 30.28
C VAL A 446 6.75 0.43 31.07
N PHE A 447 7.07 -0.75 30.58
CA PHE A 447 6.78 -2.02 31.24
C PHE A 447 7.55 -2.18 32.55
N LEU A 448 8.87 -1.85 32.56
CA LEU A 448 9.73 -1.89 33.77
C LEU A 448 9.25 -0.91 34.86
N SER A 449 8.91 0.33 34.49
CA SER A 449 8.39 1.34 35.42
C SER A 449 7.09 0.89 36.08
N PHE A 450 6.25 0.20 35.30
CA PHE A 450 5.03 -0.36 35.85
C PHE A 450 5.28 -1.54 36.80
N ILE A 451 6.13 -2.50 36.40
CA ILE A 451 6.39 -3.70 37.21
C ILE A 451 7.17 -3.36 38.49
N ASN A 452 8.15 -2.47 38.43
CA ASN A 452 9.02 -2.14 39.57
C ASN A 452 8.40 -1.09 40.49
N ASP A 453 7.78 -0.05 39.92
CA ASP A 453 7.33 1.15 40.66
C ASP A 453 5.81 1.29 40.69
N GLY A 454 5.06 0.47 39.97
CA GLY A 454 3.62 0.53 39.87
C GLY A 454 3.09 1.78 39.12
N VAL A 455 3.95 2.47 38.37
CA VAL A 455 3.63 3.73 37.68
C VAL A 455 3.18 3.47 36.25
N ASN A 456 1.99 3.93 35.89
CA ASN A 456 1.53 3.95 34.51
C ASN A 456 1.97 5.26 33.86
N LEU A 457 3.02 5.21 33.00
CA LEU A 457 3.57 6.37 32.30
C LEU A 457 2.69 6.84 31.11
N LEU A 458 1.63 6.09 30.77
CA LEU A 458 0.76 6.38 29.63
C LEU A 458 -0.55 7.07 30.02
N SER A 459 -0.87 7.18 31.34
CA SER A 459 -2.08 7.82 31.86
C SER A 459 -1.72 8.82 32.95
N GLU A 460 -2.38 9.96 32.92
CA GLU A 460 -2.27 11.00 33.98
C GLU A 460 -3.20 10.72 35.16
N GLU A 461 -4.18 9.82 35.03
CA GLU A 461 -5.16 9.52 36.05
C GLU A 461 -4.68 8.43 37.00
N PRO A 462 -4.78 8.62 38.34
CA PRO A 462 -4.47 7.58 39.30
C PRO A 462 -5.52 6.45 39.24
N PRO A 463 -5.07 5.16 39.35
CA PRO A 463 -5.99 4.03 39.29
C PRO A 463 -7.01 4.05 40.44
N THR A 464 -8.26 3.77 40.11
CA THR A 464 -9.34 3.60 41.11
C THR A 464 -9.12 2.30 41.91
N SER A 465 -9.54 2.30 43.16
CA SER A 465 -9.35 1.12 44.04
C SER A 465 -10.21 -0.05 43.54
N GLY A 466 -9.56 -1.15 43.16
CA GLY A 466 -10.23 -2.41 42.76
C GLY A 466 -10.05 -2.82 41.30
N GLU A 467 -9.45 -2.00 40.45
CA GLU A 467 -9.18 -2.33 39.04
C GLU A 467 -7.84 -3.02 38.87
N ASP A 468 -7.74 -3.93 37.87
CA ASP A 468 -6.45 -4.53 37.48
C ASP A 468 -5.58 -3.44 36.85
N LYS A 469 -4.58 -2.98 37.61
CA LYS A 469 -3.67 -1.91 37.20
C LYS A 469 -2.91 -2.25 35.91
N LEU A 470 -2.62 -3.52 35.65
CA LEU A 470 -1.92 -3.97 34.45
C LEU A 470 -2.84 -3.91 33.22
N LEU A 471 -4.11 -4.27 33.39
CA LEU A 471 -5.12 -4.12 32.35
C LEU A 471 -5.25 -2.66 31.94
N LEU A 472 -5.32 -1.73 32.91
CA LEU A 472 -5.37 -0.30 32.67
C LEU A 472 -4.16 0.21 31.87
N LEU A 473 -2.96 -0.30 32.16
CA LEU A 473 -1.76 0.04 31.36
C LEU A 473 -1.93 -0.34 29.90
N TYR A 474 -2.41 -1.56 29.61
CA TYR A 474 -2.60 -2.03 28.25
C TYR A 474 -3.74 -1.30 27.52
N GLN A 475 -4.85 -1.00 28.22
CA GLN A 475 -5.93 -0.20 27.67
C GLN A 475 -5.46 1.22 27.32
N SER A 476 -4.74 1.89 28.23
CA SER A 476 -4.13 3.20 27.98
C SER A 476 -3.20 3.19 26.78
N ALA A 477 -2.41 2.11 26.63
CA ALA A 477 -1.49 1.95 25.50
C ALA A 477 -2.25 1.79 24.17
N VAL A 478 -3.31 0.98 24.15
CA VAL A 478 -4.18 0.80 22.96
C VAL A 478 -4.81 2.11 22.58
N ASP A 479 -5.42 2.84 23.53
CA ASP A 479 -6.09 4.11 23.26
C ASP A 479 -5.11 5.19 22.79
N LYS A 480 -3.93 5.30 23.41
CA LYS A 480 -2.88 6.25 22.99
C LYS A 480 -2.39 5.93 21.58
N ALA A 481 -2.21 4.66 21.24
CA ALA A 481 -1.80 4.24 19.88
C ALA A 481 -2.91 4.51 18.84
N LEU A 482 -4.18 4.31 19.19
CA LEU A 482 -5.32 4.63 18.33
C LEU A 482 -5.52 6.13 18.13
N GLN A 483 -5.13 6.96 19.09
CA GLN A 483 -5.18 8.43 18.98
C GLN A 483 -3.97 8.99 18.23
N SER A 484 -2.88 8.22 18.11
CA SER A 484 -1.64 8.69 17.49
C SER A 484 -1.85 9.05 16.02
N GLU A 485 -1.33 10.22 15.62
CA GLU A 485 -1.30 10.59 14.21
C GLU A 485 -0.43 9.60 13.44
N ASN A 486 -0.86 9.23 12.22
CA ASN A 486 -0.10 8.38 11.30
C ASN A 486 0.37 7.01 11.85
N GLY A 487 -0.09 6.60 13.04
CA GLY A 487 0.26 5.32 13.66
C GLY A 487 1.68 5.22 14.19
N HIS A 488 2.32 6.33 14.57
CA HIS A 488 3.70 6.35 15.06
C HIS A 488 3.95 5.55 16.35
N LEU A 489 2.90 5.12 17.06
CA LEU A 489 2.98 4.23 18.21
C LEU A 489 2.59 2.77 17.90
N ASP A 490 2.36 2.42 16.64
CA ASP A 490 1.90 1.08 16.26
C ASP A 490 2.88 -0.02 16.67
N LEU A 491 4.16 0.17 16.39
CA LEU A 491 5.18 -0.83 16.71
C LEU A 491 5.51 -0.83 18.21
N PHE A 492 5.51 0.35 18.85
CA PHE A 492 5.61 0.48 20.32
C PHE A 492 4.54 -0.35 21.02
N LEU A 493 3.26 -0.23 20.60
CA LEU A 493 2.16 -1.01 21.17
C LEU A 493 2.37 -2.52 21.00
N ARG A 494 2.78 -2.96 19.80
CA ARG A 494 3.07 -4.36 19.54
C ARG A 494 4.17 -4.90 20.45
N PHE A 495 5.20 -4.10 20.71
CA PHE A 495 6.27 -4.47 21.66
C PHE A 495 5.77 -4.53 23.11
N LEU A 496 5.04 -3.53 23.57
CA LEU A 496 4.52 -3.49 24.92
C LEU A 496 3.61 -4.69 25.23
N LEU A 497 2.67 -4.99 24.33
CA LEU A 497 1.81 -6.17 24.45
C LEU A 497 2.61 -7.49 24.33
N GLY A 498 3.63 -7.53 23.49
CA GLY A 498 4.51 -8.68 23.40
C GLY A 498 5.29 -8.99 24.67
N LEU A 499 5.68 -7.95 25.45
CA LEU A 499 6.37 -8.10 26.72
C LEU A 499 5.49 -8.74 27.82
N SER A 500 4.16 -8.75 27.66
CA SER A 500 3.24 -9.44 28.56
C SER A 500 3.35 -10.97 28.50
N LEU A 501 3.92 -11.51 27.42
CA LEU A 501 4.01 -12.95 27.24
C LEU A 501 5.10 -13.58 28.07
N GLU A 502 4.79 -14.69 28.72
CA GLU A 502 5.72 -15.48 29.56
C GLU A 502 7.01 -15.84 28.78
N THR A 503 6.91 -16.16 27.51
CA THR A 503 8.07 -16.47 26.66
C THR A 503 9.08 -15.33 26.58
N ASN A 504 8.64 -14.06 26.52
CA ASN A 504 9.52 -12.90 26.52
C ASN A 504 10.04 -12.59 27.93
N GLN A 505 9.20 -12.79 28.95
CA GLN A 505 9.58 -12.59 30.34
C GLN A 505 10.65 -13.58 30.79
N ILE A 506 10.62 -14.82 30.30
CA ILE A 506 11.69 -15.81 30.55
C ILE A 506 13.03 -15.34 29.97
N VAL A 507 13.03 -14.81 28.73
CA VAL A 507 14.25 -14.30 28.07
C VAL A 507 14.82 -13.10 28.81
N LEU A 508 13.95 -12.23 29.34
CA LEU A 508 14.31 -11.01 30.09
C LEU A 508 14.36 -11.24 31.61
N ARG A 509 14.34 -12.50 32.05
CA ARG A 509 14.41 -12.86 33.46
C ARG A 509 15.67 -12.28 34.11
N GLY A 510 15.49 -11.64 35.24
CA GLY A 510 16.60 -10.93 35.95
C GLY A 510 16.68 -9.45 35.60
N LEU A 511 16.21 -9.02 34.42
CA LEU A 511 15.95 -7.60 34.13
C LEU A 511 14.57 -7.19 34.65
N LEU A 512 13.58 -8.06 34.46
CA LEU A 512 12.22 -7.90 34.97
C LEU A 512 12.14 -8.45 36.40
N GLY A 513 11.48 -7.72 37.32
CA GLY A 513 11.08 -8.23 38.62
C GLY A 513 10.08 -9.39 38.53
N GLN A 514 9.49 -9.82 39.65
CA GLN A 514 8.41 -10.80 39.62
C GLN A 514 7.19 -10.16 38.94
N THR A 515 6.89 -10.64 37.75
CA THR A 515 5.73 -10.17 36.95
C THR A 515 4.48 -10.90 37.42
N GLY A 516 3.54 -10.16 38.02
CA GLY A 516 2.20 -10.68 38.34
C GLY A 516 1.26 -10.79 37.16
N THR A 517 1.77 -11.00 35.93
CA THR A 517 0.92 -11.13 34.75
C THR A 517 0.11 -12.42 34.84
N SER A 518 -1.21 -12.27 34.99
CA SER A 518 -2.13 -13.38 34.99
C SER A 518 -2.58 -13.67 33.55
N SER A 519 -2.83 -14.93 33.26
CA SER A 519 -3.52 -15.36 32.02
C SER A 519 -4.86 -14.62 31.83
N LEU A 520 -5.48 -14.17 32.90
CA LEU A 520 -6.73 -13.43 32.92
C LEU A 520 -6.57 -12.03 32.31
N THR A 521 -5.54 -11.26 32.72
CA THR A 521 -5.25 -9.92 32.22
C THR A 521 -5.04 -9.94 30.68
N ASN A 522 -4.33 -10.95 30.16
CA ASN A 522 -4.16 -11.08 28.72
C ASN A 522 -5.48 -11.38 28.00
N THR A 523 -6.36 -12.18 28.59
CA THR A 523 -7.69 -12.48 28.03
C THR A 523 -8.58 -11.23 27.98
N GLU A 524 -8.56 -10.42 29.04
CA GLU A 524 -9.30 -9.16 29.13
C GLU A 524 -8.75 -8.12 28.14
N THR A 525 -7.43 -8.03 28.00
CA THR A 525 -6.79 -7.18 26.99
C THR A 525 -7.18 -7.59 25.57
N VAL A 526 -7.21 -8.89 25.27
CA VAL A 526 -7.69 -9.43 23.98
C VAL A 526 -9.15 -9.04 23.73
N SER A 527 -10.00 -9.15 24.76
CA SER A 527 -11.43 -8.76 24.66
C SER A 527 -11.58 -7.27 24.38
N TYR A 528 -10.81 -6.44 25.07
CA TYR A 528 -10.77 -4.98 24.84
C TYR A 528 -10.33 -4.61 23.42
N ILE A 529 -9.27 -5.24 22.92
CA ILE A 529 -8.80 -5.02 21.54
C ILE A 529 -9.88 -5.42 20.53
N LYS A 530 -10.59 -6.53 20.75
CA LYS A 530 -11.69 -6.98 19.88
C LYS A 530 -12.85 -6.00 19.88
N GLU A 531 -13.22 -5.46 21.04
CA GLU A 531 -14.24 -4.41 21.17
C GLU A 531 -13.86 -3.17 20.35
N LYS A 532 -12.60 -2.73 20.43
CA LYS A 532 -12.13 -1.60 19.61
C LYS A 532 -12.19 -1.90 18.11
N ILE A 533 -11.86 -3.12 17.69
CA ILE A 533 -11.94 -3.53 16.27
C ILE A 533 -13.39 -3.55 15.76
N ASP A 534 -14.36 -3.91 16.60
CA ASP A 534 -15.79 -3.85 16.26
C ASP A 534 -16.34 -2.41 16.15
N GLY A 535 -15.61 -1.43 16.69
CA GLY A 535 -15.93 -0.02 16.59
C GLY A 535 -15.64 0.59 15.21
N ASP A 536 -15.82 1.90 15.09
CA ASP A 536 -15.55 2.67 13.86
C ASP A 536 -14.08 3.07 13.76
N LEU A 537 -13.23 2.10 13.39
CA LEU A 537 -11.80 2.29 13.16
C LEU A 537 -11.46 2.27 11.67
N SER A 538 -10.43 3.03 11.29
CA SER A 538 -9.87 2.91 9.95
C SER A 538 -9.31 1.49 9.72
N PRO A 539 -9.32 1.00 8.46
CA PRO A 539 -8.81 -0.33 8.14
C PRO A 539 -7.35 -0.55 8.59
N GLU A 540 -6.50 0.46 8.49
CA GLU A 540 -5.09 0.42 8.85
C GLU A 540 -4.91 0.23 10.36
N ARG A 541 -5.70 0.95 11.17
CA ARG A 541 -5.70 0.81 12.64
C ARG A 541 -6.20 -0.58 13.04
N SER A 542 -7.26 -1.06 12.40
CA SER A 542 -7.77 -2.42 12.63
C SER A 542 -6.73 -3.48 12.30
N ILE A 543 -6.00 -3.35 11.18
CA ILE A 543 -4.91 -4.26 10.80
C ILE A 543 -3.80 -4.25 11.86
N ASN A 544 -3.43 -3.08 12.39
CA ASN A 544 -2.45 -3.01 13.48
C ASN A 544 -2.92 -3.76 14.73
N LEU A 545 -4.18 -3.61 15.12
CA LEU A 545 -4.75 -4.36 16.24
C LEU A 545 -4.76 -5.87 16.00
N PHE A 546 -4.95 -6.34 14.77
CA PHE A 546 -4.77 -7.77 14.45
C PHE A 546 -3.32 -8.23 14.60
N HIS A 547 -2.35 -7.39 14.28
CA HIS A 547 -0.95 -7.69 14.61
C HIS A 547 -0.73 -7.76 16.12
N CYS A 548 -1.38 -6.91 16.91
CA CYS A 548 -1.36 -6.97 18.38
C CYS A 548 -1.98 -8.26 18.92
N LEU A 549 -3.14 -8.67 18.40
CA LEU A 549 -3.76 -9.95 18.74
C LEU A 549 -2.84 -11.13 18.42
N ASN A 550 -2.16 -11.09 17.27
CA ASN A 550 -1.19 -12.12 16.90
C ASN A 550 0.04 -12.12 17.84
N GLN A 551 0.49 -10.96 18.35
CA GLN A 551 1.51 -10.90 19.39
C GLN A 551 1.04 -11.56 20.68
N LEU A 552 -0.21 -11.39 21.07
CA LEU A 552 -0.84 -12.03 22.23
C LEU A 552 -1.21 -13.52 21.99
N ASN A 553 -0.83 -14.10 20.83
CA ASN A 553 -1.17 -15.46 20.39
C ASN A 553 -2.70 -15.72 20.22
N ASP A 554 -3.52 -14.68 20.15
CA ASP A 554 -4.93 -14.82 19.82
C ASP A 554 -5.16 -14.83 18.30
N ARG A 555 -5.60 -15.95 17.77
CA ARG A 555 -5.94 -16.14 16.35
C ARG A 555 -7.40 -16.58 16.16
N SER A 556 -8.25 -16.36 17.14
CA SER A 556 -9.63 -16.89 17.11
C SER A 556 -10.42 -16.39 15.91
N LEU A 557 -10.47 -15.06 15.70
CA LEU A 557 -11.16 -14.45 14.56
C LEU A 557 -10.55 -14.85 13.20
N VAL A 558 -9.23 -14.92 13.13
CA VAL A 558 -8.53 -15.34 11.91
C VAL A 558 -8.89 -16.78 11.55
N LYS A 559 -8.87 -17.71 12.53
CA LYS A 559 -9.26 -19.12 12.31
C LYS A 559 -10.72 -19.26 11.88
N GLU A 560 -11.61 -18.46 12.45
CA GLU A 560 -13.04 -18.47 12.09
C GLU A 560 -13.23 -18.09 10.61
N ILE A 561 -12.56 -17.03 10.14
CA ILE A 561 -12.62 -16.61 8.74
C ILE A 561 -11.94 -17.60 7.81
N GLU A 562 -10.80 -18.20 8.20
CA GLU A 562 -10.13 -19.26 7.45
C GLU A 562 -11.07 -20.47 7.23
N GLN A 563 -11.87 -20.84 8.24
CA GLN A 563 -12.88 -21.90 8.12
C GLN A 563 -14.01 -21.51 7.15
N TYR A 564 -14.47 -20.26 7.16
CA TYR A 564 -15.49 -19.79 6.20
C TYR A 564 -14.95 -19.77 4.76
N LEU A 565 -13.72 -19.33 4.56
CA LEU A 565 -13.05 -19.33 3.26
C LEU A 565 -12.94 -20.77 2.71
N THR A 566 -12.49 -21.71 3.54
CA THR A 566 -12.32 -23.13 3.15
C THR A 566 -13.65 -23.81 2.83
N SER A 567 -14.73 -23.45 3.55
CA SER A 567 -16.06 -24.03 3.36
C SER A 567 -16.86 -23.43 2.19
N GLY A 568 -16.39 -22.35 1.56
CA GLY A 568 -17.08 -21.62 0.49
C GLY A 568 -18.40 -20.94 0.92
N ARG A 569 -18.61 -20.76 2.23
CA ARG A 569 -19.87 -20.22 2.80
C ARG A 569 -19.85 -18.72 3.05
N LEU A 570 -18.73 -18.05 2.77
CA LEU A 570 -18.53 -16.65 3.11
C LEU A 570 -19.54 -15.73 2.42
N SER A 571 -19.82 -15.94 1.14
CA SER A 571 -20.74 -15.09 0.35
C SER A 571 -22.21 -15.12 0.78
N ARG A 572 -22.58 -16.05 1.68
CA ARG A 572 -23.96 -16.23 2.18
C ARG A 572 -24.19 -15.64 3.57
N LYS A 573 -23.15 -15.14 4.22
CA LYS A 573 -23.21 -14.63 5.58
C LYS A 573 -22.94 -13.12 5.60
N SER A 574 -23.72 -12.38 6.37
CA SER A 574 -23.36 -11.00 6.77
C SER A 574 -22.22 -11.09 7.78
N LEU A 575 -21.05 -10.55 7.42
CA LEU A 575 -19.88 -10.51 8.31
C LEU A 575 -19.96 -9.29 9.23
N SER A 576 -19.53 -9.46 10.49
CA SER A 576 -19.36 -8.32 11.41
C SER A 576 -18.17 -7.43 10.97
N PRO A 577 -18.11 -6.17 11.43
CA PRO A 577 -16.98 -5.29 11.16
C PRO A 577 -15.62 -5.91 11.52
N ALA A 578 -15.53 -6.59 12.67
CA ALA A 578 -14.32 -7.31 13.07
C ALA A 578 -13.97 -8.48 12.12
N GLN A 579 -14.98 -9.21 11.67
CA GLN A 579 -14.77 -10.31 10.71
C GLN A 579 -14.31 -9.79 9.35
N LEU A 580 -14.83 -8.65 8.88
CA LEU A 580 -14.35 -7.98 7.66
C LEU A 580 -12.90 -7.51 7.78
N SER A 581 -12.55 -6.93 8.93
CA SER A 581 -11.17 -6.51 9.22
C SER A 581 -10.21 -7.72 9.33
N ALA A 582 -10.67 -8.84 9.94
CA ALA A 582 -9.92 -10.09 9.95
C ALA A 582 -9.72 -10.66 8.54
N LEU A 583 -10.75 -10.58 7.69
CA LEU A 583 -10.66 -10.96 6.28
C LEU A 583 -9.64 -10.10 5.53
N ALA A 584 -9.67 -8.77 5.71
CA ALA A 584 -8.66 -7.87 5.13
C ALA A 584 -7.25 -8.28 5.58
N PHE A 585 -7.06 -8.52 6.88
CA PHE A 585 -5.79 -8.98 7.43
C PHE A 585 -5.32 -10.30 6.79
N ILE A 586 -6.19 -11.30 6.64
CA ILE A 586 -5.88 -12.59 6.01
C ILE A 586 -5.49 -12.38 4.54
N LEU A 587 -6.32 -11.69 3.75
CA LEU A 587 -6.08 -11.47 2.33
C LEU A 587 -4.78 -10.70 2.09
N LEU A 588 -4.54 -9.68 2.88
CA LEU A 588 -3.31 -8.90 2.82
C LEU A 588 -2.10 -9.66 3.34
N THR A 589 -2.27 -10.61 4.22
CA THR A 589 -1.20 -11.43 4.76
C THR A 589 -1.09 -12.81 4.11
N SER A 590 -1.91 -13.24 3.14
CA SER A 590 -1.78 -14.54 2.43
C SER A 590 -0.53 -14.57 1.52
N LYS A 591 0.05 -15.76 1.30
CA LYS A 591 1.20 -15.94 0.39
C LYS A 591 0.79 -15.87 -1.08
N GLU A 592 -0.50 -16.00 -1.36
CA GLU A 592 -1.05 -15.96 -2.70
C GLU A 592 -1.14 -14.50 -3.17
N GLU A 593 -0.78 -14.26 -4.42
CA GLU A 593 -0.92 -12.92 -5.01
C GLU A 593 -2.40 -12.58 -5.15
N LEU A 594 -2.75 -11.41 -4.67
CA LEU A 594 -4.08 -10.85 -4.84
C LEU A 594 -4.13 -10.08 -6.17
N ASP A 595 -3.98 -10.80 -7.29
CA ASP A 595 -4.07 -10.14 -8.60
C ASP A 595 -5.50 -9.68 -8.87
N VAL A 596 -6.50 -10.48 -8.51
CA VAL A 596 -7.92 -10.18 -8.72
C VAL A 596 -8.66 -10.23 -7.39
N PHE A 597 -9.23 -9.10 -7.00
CA PHE A 597 -10.14 -8.99 -5.86
C PHE A 597 -11.59 -8.96 -6.38
N ASP A 598 -12.38 -9.98 -6.04
CA ASP A 598 -13.82 -10.05 -6.36
C ASP A 598 -14.63 -9.90 -5.08
N MET A 599 -15.23 -8.73 -4.90
CA MET A 599 -15.96 -8.38 -3.69
C MET A 599 -17.18 -9.26 -3.43
N LYS A 600 -17.83 -9.76 -4.50
CA LYS A 600 -19.00 -10.64 -4.38
C LYS A 600 -18.70 -11.97 -3.69
N LYS A 601 -17.44 -12.40 -3.70
CA LYS A 601 -17.01 -13.61 -3.00
C LYS A 601 -16.98 -13.42 -1.50
N TYR A 602 -16.90 -12.17 -1.01
CA TYR A 602 -16.68 -11.85 0.39
C TYR A 602 -17.84 -11.08 1.02
N SER A 603 -18.13 -9.88 0.55
CA SER A 603 -19.21 -9.02 1.09
C SER A 603 -19.61 -7.96 0.07
N ALA A 604 -20.75 -8.16 -0.59
CA ALA A 604 -21.28 -7.20 -1.57
C ALA A 604 -22.03 -6.06 -0.87
N SER A 605 -21.32 -5.21 -0.12
CA SER A 605 -21.90 -4.07 0.60
C SER A 605 -20.93 -2.88 0.66
N GLU A 606 -21.46 -1.67 0.75
CA GLU A 606 -20.65 -0.45 0.87
C GLU A 606 -19.75 -0.46 2.11
N GLU A 607 -20.28 -0.87 3.27
CA GLU A 607 -19.50 -1.01 4.50
C GLU A 607 -18.38 -2.05 4.36
N GLY A 608 -18.68 -3.17 3.68
CA GLY A 608 -17.66 -4.18 3.36
C GLY A 608 -16.54 -3.60 2.51
N LEU A 609 -16.85 -2.77 1.51
CA LEU A 609 -15.85 -2.11 0.69
C LEU A 609 -14.95 -1.19 1.52
N LEU A 610 -15.52 -0.34 2.37
CA LEU A 610 -14.75 0.59 3.19
C LEU A 610 -13.74 -0.14 4.09
N ARG A 611 -14.10 -1.30 4.65
CA ARG A 611 -13.18 -2.14 5.45
C ARG A 611 -12.14 -2.90 4.60
N LEU A 612 -12.45 -3.18 3.34
CA LEU A 612 -11.58 -3.92 2.42
C LEU A 612 -10.76 -3.01 1.46
N LEU A 613 -10.81 -1.69 1.63
CA LEU A 613 -10.04 -0.74 0.81
C LEU A 613 -8.54 -1.05 0.72
N PRO A 614 -7.83 -1.47 1.81
CA PRO A 614 -6.44 -1.87 1.71
C PRO A 614 -6.22 -3.07 0.78
N VAL A 615 -7.24 -3.94 0.65
CA VAL A 615 -7.22 -5.09 -0.26
C VAL A 615 -7.39 -4.61 -1.71
N VAL A 616 -8.34 -3.69 -1.96
CA VAL A 616 -8.52 -3.01 -3.26
C VAL A 616 -7.22 -2.32 -3.69
N LYS A 617 -6.62 -1.54 -2.81
CA LYS A 617 -5.34 -0.85 -3.03
C LYS A 617 -4.19 -1.80 -3.40
N ALA A 618 -4.17 -2.99 -2.82
CA ALA A 618 -3.14 -4.01 -3.02
C ALA A 618 -3.40 -4.89 -4.26
N SER A 619 -4.62 -4.94 -4.80
CA SER A 619 -4.98 -5.75 -5.96
C SER A 619 -4.61 -5.07 -7.28
N LYS A 620 -4.46 -5.87 -8.35
CA LYS A 620 -4.28 -5.37 -9.72
C LYS A 620 -5.62 -5.08 -10.40
N THR A 621 -6.58 -5.97 -10.22
CA THR A 621 -7.94 -5.89 -10.75
C THR A 621 -8.91 -5.97 -9.58
N SER A 622 -9.87 -5.04 -9.50
CA SER A 622 -10.94 -5.05 -8.50
C SER A 622 -12.30 -5.12 -9.14
N LEU A 623 -13.02 -6.21 -8.86
CA LEU A 623 -14.38 -6.46 -9.34
C LEU A 623 -15.37 -6.05 -8.25
N LEU A 624 -15.91 -4.83 -8.36
CA LEU A 624 -16.86 -4.22 -7.43
C LEU A 624 -18.25 -4.05 -8.04
N ASN A 625 -18.50 -4.69 -9.18
CA ASN A 625 -19.72 -4.52 -9.93
C ASN A 625 -20.95 -5.07 -9.20
N GLY A 626 -22.05 -4.28 -9.16
CA GLY A 626 -23.31 -4.67 -8.52
C GLY A 626 -23.17 -4.99 -7.02
N CYS A 627 -22.36 -4.24 -6.31
CA CYS A 627 -22.13 -4.36 -4.88
C CYS A 627 -22.93 -3.34 -4.06
N HIS A 628 -23.97 -2.73 -4.65
CA HIS A 628 -24.82 -1.72 -4.01
C HIS A 628 -24.05 -0.48 -3.50
N LEU A 629 -23.04 -0.07 -4.26
CA LEU A 629 -22.20 1.07 -3.92
C LEU A 629 -22.90 2.38 -4.32
N SER A 630 -22.76 3.40 -3.47
CA SER A 630 -23.23 4.76 -3.69
C SER A 630 -22.06 5.74 -3.90
N GLU A 631 -22.38 7.02 -4.06
CA GLU A 631 -21.39 8.10 -4.14
C GLU A 631 -20.44 8.16 -2.94
N ARG A 632 -20.86 7.68 -1.75
CA ARG A 632 -20.07 7.71 -0.52
C ARG A 632 -18.74 6.95 -0.62
N CYS A 633 -18.75 5.83 -1.33
CA CYS A 633 -17.53 5.05 -1.49
C CYS A 633 -16.56 5.65 -2.51
N CYS A 634 -17.03 6.56 -3.37
CA CYS A 634 -16.21 7.16 -4.42
C CYS A 634 -15.08 8.05 -3.87
N GLU A 635 -15.32 8.75 -2.75
CA GLU A 635 -14.27 9.51 -2.06
C GLU A 635 -13.15 8.60 -1.56
N ALA A 636 -13.51 7.49 -0.93
CA ALA A 636 -12.56 6.51 -0.43
C ALA A 636 -11.78 5.82 -1.58
N LEU A 637 -12.47 5.50 -2.68
CA LEU A 637 -11.83 4.96 -3.89
C LEU A 637 -10.91 6.00 -4.55
N ALA A 638 -11.29 7.26 -4.59
CA ALA A 638 -10.44 8.35 -5.09
C ALA A 638 -9.16 8.49 -4.25
N SER A 639 -9.26 8.38 -2.92
CA SER A 639 -8.09 8.33 -2.03
C SER A 639 -7.19 7.12 -2.33
N VAL A 640 -7.77 5.94 -2.62
CA VAL A 640 -7.01 4.76 -3.04
C VAL A 640 -6.27 5.01 -4.35
N LEU A 641 -6.96 5.59 -5.36
CA LEU A 641 -6.38 5.89 -6.67
C LEU A 641 -5.27 6.94 -6.60
N SER A 642 -5.40 7.91 -5.68
CA SER A 642 -4.38 8.96 -5.45
C SER A 642 -3.17 8.46 -4.67
N SER A 643 -3.22 7.27 -4.10
CA SER A 643 -2.12 6.74 -3.30
C SER A 643 -0.97 6.22 -4.16
N ASP A 644 0.24 6.62 -3.85
CA ASP A 644 1.48 6.16 -4.49
C ASP A 644 1.74 4.64 -4.35
N SER A 645 1.11 4.01 -3.36
CA SER A 645 1.18 2.56 -3.14
C SER A 645 0.03 1.79 -3.79
N CYS A 646 -0.83 2.45 -4.59
CA CYS A 646 -1.91 1.81 -5.31
C CYS A 646 -1.38 0.95 -6.47
N ARG A 647 -1.84 -0.31 -6.53
CA ARG A 647 -1.44 -1.27 -7.60
C ARG A 647 -2.53 -1.44 -8.65
N LEU A 648 -3.67 -0.81 -8.47
CA LEU A 648 -4.86 -1.02 -9.27
C LEU A 648 -4.65 -0.57 -10.72
N ARG A 649 -4.94 -1.49 -11.66
CA ARG A 649 -4.92 -1.26 -13.11
C ARG A 649 -6.31 -1.33 -13.72
N GLU A 650 -7.16 -2.16 -13.16
CA GLU A 650 -8.50 -2.41 -13.65
C GLU A 650 -9.51 -2.25 -12.51
N LEU A 651 -10.49 -1.39 -12.69
CA LEU A 651 -11.56 -1.13 -11.73
C LEU A 651 -12.92 -1.29 -12.39
N GLU A 652 -13.64 -2.31 -11.94
CA GLU A 652 -14.97 -2.65 -12.43
C GLU A 652 -16.03 -2.19 -11.42
N LEU A 653 -16.69 -1.09 -11.70
CA LEU A 653 -17.73 -0.47 -10.85
C LEU A 653 -19.15 -0.56 -11.44
N SER A 654 -19.31 -1.28 -12.53
CA SER A 654 -20.60 -1.38 -13.22
C SER A 654 -21.74 -1.77 -12.29
N PHE A 655 -22.94 -1.30 -12.60
CA PHE A 655 -24.18 -1.66 -11.88
C PHE A 655 -24.26 -1.19 -10.44
N ASN A 656 -23.60 -0.11 -10.10
CA ASN A 656 -23.74 0.62 -8.85
C ASN A 656 -24.48 1.94 -9.08
N ASP A 657 -24.92 2.60 -8.03
CA ASP A 657 -25.69 3.84 -8.11
C ASP A 657 -24.79 5.04 -7.72
N LEU A 658 -23.69 5.23 -8.47
CA LEU A 658 -22.66 6.23 -8.15
C LEU A 658 -23.09 7.67 -8.48
N GLN A 659 -23.90 7.87 -9.52
CA GLN A 659 -24.33 9.18 -10.02
C GLN A 659 -23.16 10.09 -10.45
N ASP A 660 -23.47 11.31 -10.91
CA ASP A 660 -22.46 12.28 -11.35
C ASP A 660 -21.57 12.79 -10.21
N SER A 661 -22.15 12.90 -8.99
CA SER A 661 -21.40 13.27 -7.77
C SER A 661 -20.28 12.26 -7.47
N GLY A 662 -20.57 10.97 -7.51
CA GLY A 662 -19.59 9.93 -7.32
C GLY A 662 -18.52 9.90 -8.41
N VAL A 663 -18.92 10.08 -9.67
CA VAL A 663 -17.98 10.16 -10.80
C VAL A 663 -17.05 11.39 -10.68
N LYS A 664 -17.57 12.52 -10.23
CA LYS A 664 -16.76 13.72 -9.95
C LYS A 664 -15.71 13.48 -8.88
N LEU A 665 -16.07 12.78 -7.78
CA LEU A 665 -15.13 12.38 -6.74
C LEU A 665 -14.05 11.42 -7.29
N LEU A 666 -14.45 10.39 -8.05
CA LEU A 666 -13.52 9.47 -8.70
C LEU A 666 -12.58 10.19 -9.68
N SER A 667 -13.08 11.19 -10.41
CA SER A 667 -12.29 11.99 -11.34
C SER A 667 -11.12 12.70 -10.64
N ALA A 668 -11.29 13.15 -9.42
CA ALA A 668 -10.19 13.72 -8.63
C ALA A 668 -9.06 12.70 -8.39
N GLY A 669 -9.41 11.45 -8.08
CA GLY A 669 -8.44 10.36 -7.92
C GLY A 669 -7.77 9.94 -9.24
N LEU A 670 -8.54 9.90 -10.34
CA LEU A 670 -8.03 9.58 -11.68
C LEU A 670 -7.03 10.63 -12.19
N GLY A 671 -7.21 11.91 -11.82
CA GLY A 671 -6.31 13.00 -12.17
C GLY A 671 -5.02 13.04 -11.35
N SER A 672 -4.88 12.19 -10.36
CA SER A 672 -3.68 12.11 -9.53
C SER A 672 -2.49 11.59 -10.35
N PRO A 673 -1.28 12.17 -10.18
CA PRO A 673 -0.06 11.68 -10.83
C PRO A 673 0.34 10.25 -10.38
N HIS A 674 -0.25 9.75 -9.30
CA HIS A 674 -0.05 8.37 -8.82
C HIS A 674 -1.04 7.36 -9.38
N CYS A 675 -2.11 7.83 -10.04
CA CYS A 675 -3.11 6.95 -10.60
C CYS A 675 -2.53 6.14 -11.75
N THR A 676 -2.52 4.82 -11.58
CA THR A 676 -2.01 3.88 -12.60
C THR A 676 -3.12 3.07 -13.26
N LEU A 677 -4.37 3.52 -13.13
CA LEU A 677 -5.54 2.82 -13.66
C LEU A 677 -5.54 2.86 -15.18
N GLU A 678 -5.69 1.69 -15.81
CA GLU A 678 -5.71 1.50 -17.26
C GLU A 678 -7.12 1.22 -17.78
N THR A 679 -7.95 0.52 -17.01
CA THR A 679 -9.32 0.16 -17.40
C THR A 679 -10.30 0.55 -16.30
N LEU A 680 -11.35 1.29 -16.67
CA LEU A 680 -12.45 1.70 -15.79
C LEU A 680 -13.78 1.37 -16.42
N SER A 681 -14.62 0.60 -15.72
CA SER A 681 -15.99 0.36 -16.12
C SER A 681 -16.97 1.02 -15.15
N LEU A 682 -17.78 1.92 -15.67
CA LEU A 682 -18.87 2.65 -15.02
C LEU A 682 -20.22 2.34 -15.68
N SER A 683 -20.34 1.20 -16.35
CA SER A 683 -21.57 0.81 -17.05
C SER A 683 -22.76 0.78 -16.08
N GLY A 684 -23.86 1.46 -16.46
CA GLY A 684 -25.07 1.49 -15.63
C GLY A 684 -24.89 2.10 -14.23
N CYS A 685 -24.09 3.14 -14.11
CA CYS A 685 -23.82 3.84 -12.85
C CYS A 685 -24.59 5.16 -12.68
N LEU A 686 -25.65 5.40 -13.47
CA LEU A 686 -26.48 6.61 -13.44
C LEU A 686 -25.71 7.88 -13.85
N VAL A 687 -24.75 7.75 -14.76
CA VAL A 687 -23.92 8.86 -15.25
C VAL A 687 -24.67 9.65 -16.32
N THR A 688 -24.63 10.98 -16.19
CA THR A 688 -25.19 11.90 -17.18
C THR A 688 -24.09 12.71 -17.87
N GLN A 689 -24.49 13.74 -18.60
CA GLN A 689 -23.59 14.68 -19.26
C GLN A 689 -22.60 15.34 -18.26
N GLU A 690 -23.02 15.61 -17.02
CA GLU A 690 -22.17 16.25 -16.01
C GLU A 690 -21.03 15.35 -15.57
N GLY A 691 -21.34 14.06 -15.38
CA GLY A 691 -20.31 13.05 -15.08
C GLY A 691 -19.32 12.87 -16.25
N CYS A 692 -19.84 12.88 -17.49
CA CYS A 692 -19.00 12.82 -18.69
C CYS A 692 -18.07 14.03 -18.81
N ALA A 693 -18.54 15.24 -18.49
CA ALA A 693 -17.72 16.44 -18.50
C ALA A 693 -16.59 16.36 -17.45
N SER A 694 -16.88 15.81 -16.26
CA SER A 694 -15.87 15.59 -15.21
C SER A 694 -14.77 14.61 -15.66
N LEU A 695 -15.14 13.51 -16.32
CA LEU A 695 -14.20 12.54 -16.88
C LEU A 695 -13.36 13.15 -18.02
N THR A 696 -13.99 13.91 -18.94
CA THR A 696 -13.29 14.58 -20.05
C THR A 696 -12.20 15.51 -19.54
N SER A 697 -12.48 16.26 -18.46
CA SER A 697 -11.49 17.16 -17.83
C SER A 697 -10.24 16.42 -17.37
N VAL A 698 -10.41 15.24 -16.78
CA VAL A 698 -9.27 14.42 -16.27
C VAL A 698 -8.53 13.73 -17.40
N LEU A 699 -9.25 13.19 -18.39
CA LEU A 699 -8.63 12.52 -19.54
C LEU A 699 -7.75 13.47 -20.37
N SER A 700 -8.08 14.77 -20.36
CA SER A 700 -7.26 15.81 -20.99
C SER A 700 -5.98 16.15 -20.22
N SER A 701 -5.80 15.63 -19.01
CA SER A 701 -4.60 15.86 -18.21
C SER A 701 -3.46 14.93 -18.63
N ASN A 702 -2.21 15.41 -18.55
CA ASN A 702 -1.03 14.60 -18.87
C ASN A 702 -0.80 13.42 -17.90
N HIS A 703 -1.58 13.31 -16.83
CA HIS A 703 -1.41 12.30 -15.79
C HIS A 703 -2.34 11.08 -15.96
N SER A 704 -3.33 11.14 -16.86
CA SER A 704 -4.23 10.01 -17.08
C SER A 704 -3.52 8.85 -17.78
N HIS A 705 -3.61 7.64 -17.20
CA HIS A 705 -3.12 6.39 -17.77
C HIS A 705 -4.26 5.53 -18.35
N LEU A 706 -5.50 6.04 -18.32
CA LEU A 706 -6.68 5.29 -18.74
C LEU A 706 -6.64 5.01 -20.23
N ARG A 707 -6.82 3.71 -20.59
CA ARG A 707 -6.88 3.19 -21.96
C ARG A 707 -8.28 2.74 -22.37
N GLU A 708 -9.04 2.22 -21.40
CA GLU A 708 -10.37 1.69 -21.65
C GLU A 708 -11.37 2.30 -20.67
N LEU A 709 -12.46 2.85 -21.21
CA LEU A 709 -13.56 3.43 -20.43
C LEU A 709 -14.90 2.90 -20.95
N ASP A 710 -15.65 2.23 -20.07
CA ASP A 710 -17.00 1.76 -20.35
C ASP A 710 -18.04 2.61 -19.61
N LEU A 711 -18.83 3.37 -20.36
CA LEU A 711 -19.97 4.18 -19.92
C LEU A 711 -21.30 3.65 -20.48
N SER A 712 -21.33 2.42 -20.98
CA SER A 712 -22.56 1.83 -21.51
C SER A 712 -23.69 1.81 -20.47
N TYR A 713 -24.95 1.75 -20.92
CA TYR A 713 -26.13 1.74 -20.04
C TYR A 713 -26.26 2.98 -19.11
N ASN A 714 -25.71 4.12 -19.49
CA ASN A 714 -25.84 5.40 -18.81
C ASN A 714 -26.66 6.39 -19.67
N HIS A 715 -26.68 7.66 -19.30
CA HIS A 715 -27.32 8.72 -20.08
C HIS A 715 -26.35 9.90 -20.32
N PRO A 716 -25.30 9.74 -21.12
CA PRO A 716 -24.38 10.82 -21.44
C PRO A 716 -24.99 11.98 -22.21
N GLY A 717 -26.16 11.77 -22.81
CA GLY A 717 -26.79 12.72 -23.76
C GLY A 717 -25.94 12.94 -25.01
N ASP A 718 -26.47 13.68 -26.00
CA ASP A 718 -25.75 13.94 -27.25
C ASP A 718 -24.48 14.76 -27.03
N SER A 719 -24.52 15.72 -26.11
CA SER A 719 -23.38 16.58 -25.79
C SER A 719 -22.29 15.84 -25.01
N GLY A 720 -22.62 14.97 -24.05
CA GLY A 720 -21.64 14.15 -23.34
C GLY A 720 -20.97 13.13 -24.25
N ALA A 721 -21.73 12.48 -25.11
CA ALA A 721 -21.20 11.57 -26.12
C ALA A 721 -20.28 12.29 -27.13
N ALA A 722 -20.66 13.48 -27.59
CA ALA A 722 -19.86 14.30 -28.49
C ALA A 722 -18.54 14.76 -27.84
N LEU A 723 -18.58 15.18 -26.56
CA LEU A 723 -17.38 15.59 -25.81
C LEU A 723 -16.38 14.44 -25.69
N LEU A 724 -16.85 13.24 -25.33
CA LEU A 724 -16.01 12.06 -25.20
C LEU A 724 -15.45 11.58 -26.55
N SER A 725 -16.28 11.61 -27.61
CA SER A 725 -15.86 11.22 -28.96
C SER A 725 -14.83 12.21 -29.54
N ALA A 726 -15.00 13.50 -29.32
CA ALA A 726 -14.00 14.51 -29.70
C ALA A 726 -12.67 14.32 -28.97
N GLY A 727 -12.71 13.85 -27.72
CA GLY A 727 -11.52 13.52 -26.96
C GLY A 727 -10.73 12.35 -27.52
N LEU A 728 -11.37 11.36 -28.15
CA LEU A 728 -10.67 10.25 -28.80
C LEU A 728 -9.79 10.68 -29.98
N GLU A 729 -10.12 11.82 -30.62
CA GLU A 729 -9.31 12.40 -31.69
C GLU A 729 -8.15 13.28 -31.17
N ASP A 730 -8.12 13.57 -29.84
CA ASP A 730 -7.07 14.39 -29.21
C ASP A 730 -5.83 13.53 -28.92
N PRO A 731 -4.66 13.81 -29.52
CA PRO A 731 -3.45 13.04 -29.31
C PRO A 731 -2.90 13.08 -27.87
N ARG A 732 -3.46 13.95 -27.01
CA ARG A 732 -3.12 13.99 -25.58
C ARG A 732 -3.80 12.89 -24.76
N TRP A 733 -4.91 12.34 -25.26
CA TRP A 733 -5.60 11.24 -24.61
C TRP A 733 -4.89 9.92 -24.89
N ARG A 734 -4.80 9.10 -23.84
CA ARG A 734 -4.27 7.73 -23.95
C ARG A 734 -5.38 6.68 -24.08
N LEU A 735 -6.62 7.14 -24.21
CA LEU A 735 -7.79 6.27 -24.29
C LEU A 735 -7.85 5.58 -25.66
N ASP A 736 -7.78 4.24 -25.66
CA ASP A 736 -7.84 3.40 -26.84
C ASP A 736 -9.28 2.95 -27.15
N THR A 737 -10.09 2.73 -26.09
CA THR A 737 -11.45 2.19 -26.20
C THR A 737 -12.44 2.96 -25.35
N LEU A 738 -13.54 3.40 -25.97
CA LEU A 738 -14.68 4.02 -25.29
C LEU A 738 -15.96 3.28 -25.68
N SER A 739 -16.75 2.85 -24.69
CA SER A 739 -18.08 2.27 -24.90
C SER A 739 -19.15 3.18 -24.29
N VAL A 740 -20.14 3.59 -25.09
CA VAL A 740 -21.28 4.43 -24.70
C VAL A 740 -22.62 3.85 -25.19
N GLU A 741 -22.64 2.58 -25.52
CA GLU A 741 -23.81 1.91 -26.10
C GLU A 741 -24.97 1.80 -25.10
N HIS A 742 -26.18 1.59 -25.64
CA HIS A 742 -27.41 1.42 -24.85
C HIS A 742 -27.76 2.58 -23.91
N GLY A 743 -27.37 3.81 -24.23
CA GLY A 743 -27.70 5.01 -23.48
C GLY A 743 -29.17 5.42 -23.56
N GLY A 744 -29.68 6.22 -22.63
CA GLY A 744 -31.02 6.80 -22.67
C GLY A 744 -31.49 7.34 -21.31
N VAL A 745 -32.46 8.28 -21.33
CA VAL A 745 -33.07 8.91 -20.14
C VAL A 745 -33.59 7.87 -19.13
N TRP A 746 -34.13 6.76 -19.61
CA TRP A 746 -34.66 5.67 -18.78
C TRP A 746 -33.57 4.98 -17.95
N ARG A 747 -32.29 5.17 -18.29
CA ARG A 747 -31.13 4.62 -17.52
C ARG A 747 -30.89 5.33 -16.21
N LEU A 748 -31.49 6.49 -16.01
CA LEU A 748 -31.35 7.27 -14.77
C LEU A 748 -32.20 6.77 -13.59
N LYS A 749 -32.88 5.64 -13.75
CA LYS A 749 -33.64 5.00 -12.66
C LYS A 749 -32.76 4.15 -11.78
N PRO A 750 -32.94 4.18 -10.45
CA PRO A 750 -32.09 3.40 -9.55
C PRO A 750 -32.36 1.88 -9.66
N ALA A 751 -31.40 1.11 -9.20
CA ALA A 751 -31.42 -0.35 -9.14
C ALA A 751 -31.66 -1.00 -10.53
N LEU A 752 -32.41 -2.11 -10.57
CA LEU A 752 -32.65 -2.85 -11.81
C LEU A 752 -33.52 -2.08 -12.82
N LYS A 753 -34.27 -1.07 -12.38
CA LYS A 753 -35.15 -0.27 -13.27
C LYS A 753 -34.37 0.50 -14.34
N LYS A 754 -33.10 0.73 -14.16
CA LYS A 754 -32.20 1.31 -15.18
C LYS A 754 -32.04 0.42 -16.45
N TYR A 755 -32.33 -0.88 -16.34
CA TYR A 755 -32.33 -1.83 -17.46
C TYR A 755 -33.70 -2.07 -18.05
N ALA A 756 -34.67 -1.21 -17.77
CA ALA A 756 -36.02 -1.36 -18.26
C ALA A 756 -36.07 -1.52 -19.79
N CYS A 757 -36.79 -2.54 -20.21
CA CYS A 757 -37.08 -2.81 -21.62
C CYS A 757 -38.53 -2.50 -21.91
N ASP A 758 -38.78 -1.83 -23.03
CA ASP A 758 -40.14 -1.60 -23.49
C ASP A 758 -40.59 -2.82 -24.33
N LEU A 759 -41.48 -3.61 -23.77
CA LEU A 759 -41.91 -4.89 -24.33
C LEU A 759 -43.36 -4.85 -24.70
N THR A 760 -43.69 -5.50 -25.81
CA THR A 760 -45.06 -5.74 -26.26
C THR A 760 -45.27 -7.22 -26.60
N LEU A 761 -46.49 -7.70 -26.53
CA LEU A 761 -46.85 -9.07 -26.90
C LEU A 761 -47.00 -9.17 -28.42
N ASP A 762 -46.60 -10.31 -29.01
CA ASP A 762 -46.77 -10.56 -30.44
C ASP A 762 -48.09 -11.30 -30.71
N PRO A 763 -49.09 -10.61 -31.32
CA PRO A 763 -50.37 -11.22 -31.64
C PRO A 763 -50.27 -12.47 -32.54
N ASN A 764 -49.20 -12.58 -33.33
CA ASN A 764 -48.97 -13.71 -34.20
C ASN A 764 -48.63 -14.99 -33.45
N THR A 765 -48.12 -14.89 -32.21
CA THR A 765 -47.74 -16.03 -31.37
C THR A 765 -48.87 -16.48 -30.44
N ALA A 766 -49.83 -15.60 -30.14
CA ALA A 766 -50.88 -15.85 -29.15
C ALA A 766 -51.75 -17.05 -29.49
N HIS A 767 -52.03 -17.95 -28.56
CA HIS A 767 -53.01 -18.99 -28.67
C HIS A 767 -54.41 -18.38 -28.89
N ARG A 768 -55.32 -19.07 -29.61
CA ARG A 768 -56.63 -18.54 -29.99
C ARG A 768 -57.56 -18.23 -28.79
N HIS A 769 -57.39 -18.88 -27.63
CA HIS A 769 -58.12 -18.55 -26.40
C HIS A 769 -57.43 -17.47 -25.54
N LEU A 770 -56.53 -16.69 -26.13
CA LEU A 770 -55.91 -15.56 -25.47
C LEU A 770 -56.29 -14.26 -26.17
N SER A 771 -56.94 -13.35 -25.43
CA SER A 771 -57.28 -12.01 -25.91
C SER A 771 -56.22 -11.02 -25.52
N LEU A 772 -55.71 -10.23 -26.45
CA LEU A 772 -54.73 -9.17 -26.25
C LEU A 772 -55.38 -7.81 -26.20
N SER A 773 -54.87 -6.90 -25.34
CA SER A 773 -55.26 -5.49 -25.32
C SER A 773 -54.83 -4.77 -26.61
N GLU A 774 -55.49 -3.62 -26.94
CA GLU A 774 -55.18 -2.81 -28.12
C GLU A 774 -53.71 -2.38 -28.21
N ASP A 775 -53.06 -2.12 -27.03
CA ASP A 775 -51.63 -1.78 -26.94
C ASP A 775 -50.69 -2.99 -26.87
N ASN A 776 -51.24 -4.20 -27.01
CA ASN A 776 -50.51 -5.48 -26.92
C ASN A 776 -49.67 -5.63 -25.64
N ARG A 777 -50.14 -5.08 -24.51
CA ARG A 777 -49.42 -5.21 -23.23
C ARG A 777 -50.12 -6.10 -22.19
N LYS A 778 -51.43 -6.37 -22.39
CA LYS A 778 -52.18 -7.26 -21.51
C LYS A 778 -52.70 -8.47 -22.32
N VAL A 779 -52.56 -9.64 -21.74
CA VAL A 779 -53.17 -10.89 -22.24
C VAL A 779 -54.10 -11.46 -21.17
N THR A 780 -55.30 -11.85 -21.61
CA THR A 780 -56.33 -12.44 -20.77
C THR A 780 -56.81 -13.72 -21.40
N TRP A 781 -57.00 -14.76 -20.64
CA TRP A 781 -57.64 -15.98 -21.10
C TRP A 781 -59.14 -15.71 -21.32
N VAL A 782 -59.67 -16.19 -22.47
CA VAL A 782 -61.10 -16.14 -22.80
C VAL A 782 -61.58 -17.48 -23.28
N GLU A 783 -62.87 -17.76 -23.00
CA GLU A 783 -63.48 -19.02 -23.42
C GLU A 783 -63.75 -19.06 -24.93
N GLU A 784 -64.01 -17.91 -25.52
CA GLU A 784 -64.29 -17.79 -26.93
C GLU A 784 -63.01 -17.73 -27.78
N ASP A 785 -63.02 -18.46 -28.89
CA ASP A 785 -61.94 -18.46 -29.89
C ASP A 785 -61.79 -17.10 -30.52
N GLN A 786 -60.60 -16.46 -30.38
CA GLN A 786 -60.31 -15.17 -31.00
C GLN A 786 -60.01 -15.34 -32.49
N SER A 787 -60.63 -14.54 -33.31
CA SER A 787 -60.52 -14.58 -34.79
C SER A 787 -59.16 -14.13 -35.32
N TYR A 788 -58.08 -14.69 -34.80
CA TYR A 788 -56.74 -14.40 -35.27
C TYR A 788 -56.44 -15.08 -36.61
N PRO A 789 -55.74 -14.42 -37.56
CA PRO A 789 -55.30 -15.06 -38.80
C PRO A 789 -54.38 -16.26 -38.48
N ASP A 790 -54.39 -17.25 -39.32
CA ASP A 790 -53.45 -18.35 -39.24
C ASP A 790 -52.01 -17.85 -39.42
N HIS A 791 -51.12 -18.23 -38.47
CA HIS A 791 -49.74 -17.83 -38.54
C HIS A 791 -48.84 -19.01 -38.10
N PRO A 792 -47.68 -19.22 -38.76
CA PRO A 792 -46.76 -20.32 -38.39
C PRO A 792 -46.22 -20.25 -36.97
N ASP A 793 -46.11 -19.04 -36.44
CA ASP A 793 -45.61 -18.79 -35.06
C ASP A 793 -46.70 -18.88 -33.99
N ARG A 794 -47.97 -19.13 -34.35
CA ARG A 794 -49.05 -19.25 -33.38
C ARG A 794 -49.01 -20.57 -32.64
N PHE A 795 -49.11 -20.48 -31.31
CA PHE A 795 -49.30 -21.68 -30.49
C PHE A 795 -50.67 -22.30 -30.72
N ASP A 796 -50.70 -23.59 -31.00
CA ASP A 796 -51.93 -24.34 -31.28
C ASP A 796 -52.48 -25.10 -30.08
N SER A 797 -51.62 -25.48 -29.14
CA SER A 797 -52.00 -26.38 -28.01
C SER A 797 -51.65 -25.79 -26.66
N GLN A 798 -50.66 -24.95 -26.58
CA GLN A 798 -50.23 -24.28 -25.33
C GLN A 798 -50.86 -22.91 -25.22
N LEU A 799 -51.52 -22.63 -24.11
CA LEU A 799 -52.11 -21.32 -23.79
C LEU A 799 -51.01 -20.27 -23.48
N GLN A 800 -50.25 -19.89 -24.51
CA GLN A 800 -49.05 -19.07 -24.41
C GLN A 800 -49.01 -17.97 -25.46
N VAL A 801 -48.24 -16.90 -25.12
CA VAL A 801 -47.91 -15.81 -26.03
C VAL A 801 -46.46 -15.39 -25.78
N LEU A 802 -45.78 -14.91 -26.80
CA LEU A 802 -44.42 -14.40 -26.68
C LEU A 802 -44.41 -12.86 -26.85
N GLY A 803 -43.35 -12.25 -26.35
CA GLY A 803 -43.04 -10.85 -26.69
C GLY A 803 -42.48 -10.72 -28.07
N ARG A 804 -42.66 -9.53 -28.65
CA ARG A 804 -42.21 -9.18 -30.01
C ARG A 804 -40.72 -8.87 -30.03
N GLU A 805 -40.24 -8.16 -28.99
CA GLU A 805 -38.88 -7.66 -28.88
C GLU A 805 -37.94 -8.76 -28.38
N ALA A 806 -36.79 -8.91 -29.07
CA ALA A 806 -35.73 -9.81 -28.62
C ALA A 806 -34.99 -9.21 -27.45
N LEU A 807 -34.75 -10.03 -26.44
CA LEU A 807 -33.98 -9.65 -25.23
C LEU A 807 -32.48 -9.69 -25.55
N THR A 808 -31.87 -8.51 -25.65
CA THR A 808 -30.44 -8.35 -25.93
C THR A 808 -29.73 -7.74 -24.71
N GLY A 809 -28.53 -8.15 -24.42
CA GLY A 809 -27.75 -7.58 -23.32
C GLY A 809 -28.41 -7.78 -21.94
N ARG A 810 -28.70 -6.68 -21.26
CA ARG A 810 -29.37 -6.65 -19.93
C ARG A 810 -30.76 -6.03 -20.12
N CYS A 811 -31.75 -6.76 -19.59
CA CYS A 811 -33.14 -6.36 -19.70
C CYS A 811 -33.88 -6.56 -18.38
N TYR A 812 -34.69 -5.54 -18.00
CA TYR A 812 -35.55 -5.60 -16.83
C TYR A 812 -36.96 -5.24 -17.24
N TRP A 813 -37.98 -5.99 -16.79
CA TRP A 813 -39.40 -5.69 -16.98
C TRP A 813 -40.21 -6.15 -15.79
N GLU A 814 -41.36 -5.54 -15.60
CA GLU A 814 -42.28 -5.92 -14.53
C GLU A 814 -43.59 -6.41 -15.12
N VAL A 815 -44.16 -7.39 -14.49
CA VAL A 815 -45.35 -8.08 -14.88
C VAL A 815 -46.34 -8.11 -13.74
N GLU A 816 -47.56 -7.60 -13.96
CA GLU A 816 -48.66 -7.75 -13.06
C GLU A 816 -49.48 -8.94 -13.47
N TRP A 817 -49.86 -9.79 -12.51
CA TRP A 817 -50.52 -11.04 -12.81
C TRP A 817 -51.70 -11.33 -11.88
N GLU A 818 -52.71 -12.06 -12.42
CA GLU A 818 -53.89 -12.48 -11.70
C GLU A 818 -54.20 -13.97 -12.02
N GLY A 819 -54.46 -14.77 -10.94
CA GLY A 819 -54.73 -16.20 -11.06
C GLY A 819 -53.46 -17.05 -11.17
N GLY A 820 -53.45 -18.05 -12.05
CA GLY A 820 -52.32 -18.93 -12.27
C GLY A 820 -51.63 -18.62 -13.61
N VAL A 821 -50.33 -18.19 -13.57
CA VAL A 821 -49.56 -17.78 -14.75
C VAL A 821 -48.15 -18.30 -14.77
N ASP A 822 -47.55 -18.51 -15.93
CA ASP A 822 -46.12 -18.73 -16.12
C ASP A 822 -45.52 -17.46 -16.75
N ILE A 823 -44.48 -16.91 -16.11
CA ILE A 823 -43.70 -15.77 -16.58
C ILE A 823 -42.28 -16.26 -16.85
N GLY A 824 -41.77 -16.09 -18.09
CA GLY A 824 -40.47 -16.67 -18.38
C GLY A 824 -39.74 -16.09 -19.60
N VAL A 825 -38.65 -16.75 -19.93
CA VAL A 825 -37.81 -16.44 -21.11
C VAL A 825 -37.58 -17.73 -21.88
N THR A 826 -37.64 -17.62 -23.20
CA THR A 826 -37.43 -18.77 -24.09
C THR A 826 -36.63 -18.36 -25.32
N TYR A 827 -35.99 -19.31 -25.98
CA TYR A 827 -35.44 -19.09 -27.32
C TYR A 827 -36.55 -18.93 -28.37
N ARG A 828 -36.29 -18.10 -29.41
CA ARG A 828 -37.22 -17.90 -30.50
C ARG A 828 -37.66 -19.22 -31.19
N GLY A 829 -36.79 -20.21 -31.21
CA GLY A 829 -37.00 -21.55 -31.77
C GLY A 829 -37.83 -22.51 -30.92
N ILE A 830 -38.56 -22.05 -29.86
CA ILE A 830 -39.52 -22.88 -29.12
C ILE A 830 -40.58 -23.43 -30.07
N THR A 831 -40.95 -24.71 -29.95
CA THR A 831 -41.93 -25.37 -30.82
C THR A 831 -43.32 -24.76 -30.65
N ARG A 832 -44.01 -24.45 -31.77
CA ARG A 832 -45.34 -23.79 -31.77
C ARG A 832 -46.48 -24.78 -31.81
N ARG A 833 -46.26 -26.02 -32.29
CA ARG A 833 -47.25 -27.03 -32.50
C ARG A 833 -47.11 -28.20 -31.56
N GLY A 834 -48.25 -28.69 -31.05
CA GLY A 834 -48.34 -29.88 -30.20
C GLY A 834 -48.21 -29.60 -28.70
N GLY A 835 -48.70 -30.53 -27.88
CA GLY A 835 -48.74 -30.39 -26.39
C GLY A 835 -47.56 -30.93 -25.66
N GLY A 836 -46.44 -31.22 -26.33
CA GLY A 836 -45.23 -31.75 -25.70
C GLY A 836 -44.40 -30.73 -24.90
N GLY A 837 -43.39 -31.23 -24.16
CA GLY A 837 -42.50 -30.38 -23.38
C GLY A 837 -41.73 -29.32 -24.19
N ASP A 838 -41.46 -29.55 -25.47
CA ASP A 838 -40.74 -28.67 -26.37
C ASP A 838 -41.53 -27.43 -26.76
N SER A 839 -42.85 -27.41 -26.51
CA SER A 839 -43.76 -26.29 -26.81
C SER A 839 -44.20 -25.51 -25.58
N ARG A 840 -43.76 -25.93 -24.36
CA ARG A 840 -44.19 -25.35 -23.08
C ARG A 840 -43.10 -24.58 -22.40
N LEU A 841 -43.45 -23.39 -21.85
CA LEU A 841 -42.56 -22.61 -21.00
C LEU A 841 -42.10 -23.36 -19.71
N GLY A 842 -40.84 -23.27 -19.34
CA GLY A 842 -40.23 -23.99 -18.21
C GLY A 842 -39.79 -25.40 -18.49
N TRP A 843 -39.84 -25.83 -19.78
CA TRP A 843 -39.33 -27.09 -20.33
C TRP A 843 -38.13 -26.81 -21.25
N ASN A 844 -37.75 -27.73 -22.07
CA ASN A 844 -36.58 -27.61 -22.95
C ASN A 844 -36.41 -26.18 -23.54
N LYS A 845 -35.22 -25.61 -23.46
CA LYS A 845 -34.87 -24.32 -24.00
C LYS A 845 -35.67 -23.11 -23.45
N SER A 846 -36.27 -23.25 -22.24
CA SER A 846 -37.02 -22.14 -21.62
C SER A 846 -36.94 -22.19 -20.09
N TRP A 847 -37.02 -21.05 -19.46
CA TRP A 847 -36.96 -20.84 -18.02
C TRP A 847 -38.20 -20.07 -17.59
N SER A 848 -38.92 -20.51 -16.58
CA SER A 848 -40.12 -19.80 -16.13
C SER A 848 -40.31 -19.81 -14.61
N LEU A 849 -40.95 -18.77 -14.13
CA LEU A 849 -41.53 -18.68 -12.79
C LEU A 849 -43.04 -18.94 -12.92
N HIS A 850 -43.54 -19.93 -12.23
CA HIS A 850 -44.97 -20.16 -12.08
C HIS A 850 -45.51 -19.44 -10.88
N CYS A 851 -46.48 -18.59 -11.05
CA CYS A 851 -47.16 -17.81 -10.02
C CYS A 851 -48.57 -18.34 -9.87
N SER A 852 -49.03 -18.72 -8.66
CA SER A 852 -50.39 -19.18 -8.39
C SER A 852 -50.68 -19.04 -6.89
N ASP A 853 -51.83 -18.46 -6.51
CA ASP A 853 -52.36 -18.37 -5.14
C ASP A 853 -51.30 -17.96 -4.10
N GLY A 854 -50.49 -16.96 -4.43
CA GLY A 854 -49.40 -16.48 -3.57
C GLY A 854 -48.25 -17.45 -3.38
N ARG A 855 -48.13 -18.48 -4.24
CA ARG A 855 -47.03 -19.44 -4.27
C ARG A 855 -46.22 -19.28 -5.54
N TYR A 856 -44.90 -19.37 -5.40
CA TYR A 856 -43.97 -19.30 -6.53
C TYR A 856 -43.24 -20.63 -6.72
N SER A 857 -43.03 -21.01 -7.96
CA SER A 857 -42.16 -22.14 -8.28
C SER A 857 -41.38 -21.89 -9.55
N ALA A 858 -40.07 -22.09 -9.50
CA ALA A 858 -39.19 -22.01 -10.65
C ALA A 858 -39.29 -23.32 -11.47
N ARG A 859 -39.30 -23.17 -12.82
CA ARG A 859 -39.35 -24.31 -13.74
C ARG A 859 -38.27 -24.22 -14.81
N TYR A 860 -37.51 -25.29 -14.95
CA TYR A 860 -36.51 -25.43 -15.98
C TYR A 860 -36.39 -26.92 -16.35
N ASN A 861 -36.31 -27.24 -17.62
CA ASN A 861 -36.18 -28.59 -18.13
C ASN A 861 -37.22 -29.58 -17.55
N GLY A 862 -38.45 -29.13 -17.34
CA GLY A 862 -39.53 -29.89 -16.74
C GLY A 862 -39.44 -30.09 -15.20
N ILE A 863 -38.36 -29.65 -14.57
CA ILE A 863 -38.16 -29.71 -13.13
C ILE A 863 -38.85 -28.54 -12.47
N LYS A 864 -39.71 -28.78 -11.49
CA LYS A 864 -40.40 -27.78 -10.69
C LYS A 864 -39.75 -27.64 -9.33
N THR A 865 -39.23 -26.49 -8.98
CA THR A 865 -38.67 -26.18 -7.68
C THR A 865 -39.58 -25.20 -6.94
N ALA A 866 -40.18 -25.63 -5.83
CA ALA A 866 -41.00 -24.72 -5.00
C ALA A 866 -40.13 -23.71 -4.27
N LEU A 867 -40.54 -22.44 -4.26
CA LEU A 867 -39.81 -21.37 -3.58
C LEU A 867 -40.41 -21.08 -2.20
N PRO A 868 -39.56 -20.91 -1.17
CA PRO A 868 -40.01 -20.81 0.22
C PRO A 868 -40.67 -19.47 0.58
N LEU A 869 -40.45 -18.44 -0.23
CA LEU A 869 -40.96 -17.09 0.03
C LEU A 869 -42.45 -16.95 -0.30
N ARG A 870 -43.20 -16.44 0.64
CA ARG A 870 -44.59 -15.99 0.49
C ARG A 870 -44.65 -14.51 0.87
N PRO A 871 -44.33 -13.55 -0.03
CA PRO A 871 -44.59 -12.16 0.26
C PRO A 871 -46.14 -11.97 0.30
N ALA A 872 -46.64 -11.51 1.38
CA ALA A 872 -48.08 -11.24 1.50
C ALA A 872 -48.46 -10.12 0.51
N GLY A 873 -49.32 -10.46 -0.46
CA GLY A 873 -50.11 -9.49 -1.24
C GLY A 873 -49.47 -8.88 -2.50
N SER A 874 -48.31 -9.29 -2.93
CA SER A 874 -47.75 -8.74 -4.20
C SER A 874 -48.17 -9.57 -5.40
N THR A 875 -48.91 -8.95 -6.34
CA THR A 875 -49.29 -9.49 -7.66
C THR A 875 -48.33 -9.05 -8.78
N ARG A 876 -47.17 -8.46 -8.39
CA ARG A 876 -46.21 -7.89 -9.33
C ARG A 876 -44.87 -8.61 -9.26
N VAL A 877 -44.35 -9.05 -10.40
CA VAL A 877 -43.06 -9.74 -10.54
C VAL A 877 -42.14 -8.94 -11.44
N GLY A 878 -40.93 -8.66 -10.95
CA GLY A 878 -39.82 -8.12 -11.75
C GLY A 878 -38.96 -9.26 -12.30
N VAL A 879 -38.61 -9.15 -13.58
CA VAL A 879 -37.74 -10.11 -14.27
C VAL A 879 -36.49 -9.39 -14.75
N TYR A 880 -35.32 -9.91 -14.39
CA TYR A 880 -34.06 -9.36 -14.84
C TYR A 880 -33.22 -10.42 -15.55
N LEU A 881 -32.91 -10.16 -16.82
CA LEU A 881 -31.99 -10.95 -17.61
C LEU A 881 -30.65 -10.22 -17.73
N ASP A 882 -29.58 -10.87 -17.34
CA ASP A 882 -28.21 -10.47 -17.68
C ASP A 882 -27.62 -11.53 -18.61
N ARG A 883 -27.77 -11.29 -19.93
CA ARG A 883 -27.32 -12.25 -20.95
C ARG A 883 -25.81 -12.40 -20.98
N PRO A 884 -24.99 -11.33 -20.88
CA PRO A 884 -23.55 -11.43 -20.74
C PRO A 884 -23.08 -12.24 -19.50
N ALA A 885 -23.73 -12.03 -18.34
CA ALA A 885 -23.41 -12.77 -17.13
C ALA A 885 -24.02 -14.17 -17.07
N GLY A 886 -24.90 -14.51 -18.02
CA GLY A 886 -25.58 -15.81 -18.05
C GLY A 886 -26.57 -16.00 -16.90
N SER A 887 -27.27 -14.95 -16.45
CA SER A 887 -28.21 -15.03 -15.33
C SER A 887 -29.59 -14.48 -15.69
N LEU A 888 -30.64 -15.18 -15.20
CA LEU A 888 -32.04 -14.78 -15.28
C LEU A 888 -32.63 -14.81 -13.87
N SER A 889 -33.00 -13.64 -13.34
CA SER A 889 -33.45 -13.47 -11.96
C SER A 889 -34.89 -12.98 -11.90
N PHE A 890 -35.62 -13.47 -10.90
CA PHE A 890 -37.01 -13.09 -10.62
C PHE A 890 -37.14 -12.46 -9.24
N TYR A 891 -37.96 -11.41 -9.15
CA TYR A 891 -38.18 -10.64 -7.92
C TYR A 891 -39.67 -10.45 -7.67
N THR A 892 -40.12 -10.36 -6.43
CA THR A 892 -41.40 -9.73 -6.13
C THR A 892 -41.23 -8.25 -6.01
N VAL A 893 -42.18 -7.48 -6.50
CA VAL A 893 -42.17 -6.02 -6.42
C VAL A 893 -43.26 -5.60 -5.44
N SER A 894 -42.90 -5.03 -4.31
CA SER A 894 -43.83 -4.49 -3.31
C SER A 894 -43.79 -2.96 -3.35
N PRO A 895 -44.95 -2.28 -3.38
CA PRO A 895 -44.99 -0.83 -3.41
C PRO A 895 -44.39 -0.25 -2.13
N GLY A 896 -43.52 0.74 -2.30
CA GLY A 896 -42.94 1.48 -1.19
C GLY A 896 -43.99 2.34 -0.46
N GLY A 897 -44.06 2.25 0.85
CA GLY A 897 -44.93 3.08 1.66
C GLY A 897 -44.48 4.54 1.73
N GLY A 898 -45.38 5.51 1.50
CA GLY A 898 -45.16 6.92 1.81
C GLY A 898 -44.16 7.69 0.96
N GLY A 899 -44.01 7.34 -0.33
CA GLY A 899 -43.11 8.05 -1.27
C GLY A 899 -41.71 7.42 -1.41
N SER A 900 -41.47 6.28 -0.79
CA SER A 900 -40.28 5.44 -0.96
C SER A 900 -40.40 4.63 -2.25
N SER A 901 -39.26 4.30 -2.89
CA SER A 901 -39.18 3.44 -4.07
C SER A 901 -39.70 2.02 -3.80
N ASP A 902 -40.23 1.34 -4.84
CA ASP A 902 -40.67 -0.05 -4.76
C ASP A 902 -39.57 -0.98 -4.24
N THR A 903 -39.90 -1.90 -3.35
CA THR A 903 -38.97 -2.88 -2.80
C THR A 903 -38.95 -4.15 -3.65
N LEU A 904 -37.77 -4.54 -4.11
CA LEU A 904 -37.52 -5.76 -4.86
C LEU A 904 -37.02 -6.86 -3.90
N THR A 905 -37.78 -7.97 -3.80
CA THR A 905 -37.36 -9.14 -3.01
C THR A 905 -37.02 -10.28 -3.96
N HIS A 906 -35.79 -10.76 -3.92
CA HIS A 906 -35.32 -11.83 -4.78
C HIS A 906 -36.07 -13.15 -4.54
N LEU A 907 -36.52 -13.77 -5.63
CA LEU A 907 -37.20 -15.07 -5.61
C LEU A 907 -36.29 -16.22 -6.05
N HIS A 908 -35.71 -16.09 -7.26
CA HIS A 908 -34.89 -17.16 -7.86
C HIS A 908 -33.99 -16.61 -8.97
N THR A 909 -32.85 -17.27 -9.17
CA THR A 909 -31.94 -17.01 -10.29
C THR A 909 -31.62 -18.32 -11.02
N PHE A 910 -31.81 -18.33 -12.33
CA PHE A 910 -31.31 -19.38 -13.22
C PHE A 910 -29.95 -18.92 -13.79
N CYS A 911 -28.99 -19.86 -13.84
CA CYS A 911 -27.71 -19.65 -14.52
C CYS A 911 -27.63 -20.51 -15.78
N SER A 912 -27.38 -19.87 -16.93
CA SER A 912 -27.26 -20.55 -18.22
C SER A 912 -26.46 -19.68 -19.21
N SER A 913 -25.87 -20.27 -20.22
CA SER A 913 -25.03 -19.53 -21.19
C SER A 913 -25.77 -18.60 -22.15
N PHE A 914 -27.09 -18.70 -22.29
CA PHE A 914 -27.96 -17.88 -23.15
C PHE A 914 -27.38 -17.46 -24.53
N THR A 915 -26.57 -18.30 -25.17
CA THR A 915 -25.73 -17.92 -26.32
C THR A 915 -26.26 -18.36 -27.68
N GLN A 916 -27.29 -19.23 -27.74
CA GLN A 916 -27.57 -19.96 -28.97
C GLN A 916 -28.50 -19.26 -29.96
N GLU A 917 -29.49 -18.47 -29.51
CA GLU A 917 -30.49 -17.82 -30.35
C GLU A 917 -31.04 -16.56 -29.68
N ASP A 918 -31.93 -15.83 -30.38
CA ASP A 918 -32.71 -14.74 -29.81
C ASP A 918 -33.57 -15.23 -28.65
N LEU A 919 -33.48 -14.55 -27.52
CA LEU A 919 -34.35 -14.76 -26.37
C LEU A 919 -35.58 -13.85 -26.46
N LEU A 920 -36.72 -14.40 -26.09
CA LEU A 920 -38.02 -13.69 -26.07
C LEU A 920 -38.64 -13.86 -24.68
N PRO A 921 -39.33 -12.82 -24.15
CA PRO A 921 -40.17 -13.00 -22.98
C PRO A 921 -41.37 -13.89 -23.37
N GLY A 922 -41.84 -14.72 -22.49
CA GLY A 922 -42.93 -15.62 -22.72
C GLY A 922 -43.91 -15.69 -21.56
N PHE A 923 -45.22 -15.82 -21.86
CA PHE A 923 -46.26 -15.82 -20.85
C PHE A 923 -47.22 -16.98 -21.10
N GLY A 924 -47.50 -17.76 -20.09
CA GLY A 924 -48.51 -18.82 -20.09
C GLY A 924 -49.70 -18.40 -19.22
N VAL A 925 -50.93 -18.43 -19.75
CA VAL A 925 -52.11 -17.90 -19.08
C VAL A 925 -53.26 -18.92 -19.24
N TRP A 926 -53.80 -19.39 -18.15
CA TRP A 926 -54.89 -20.40 -18.13
C TRP A 926 -56.23 -19.80 -17.70
N GLY A 927 -57.28 -20.61 -17.67
CA GLY A 927 -58.67 -20.19 -17.46
C GLY A 927 -58.85 -19.19 -16.32
N GLY A 928 -59.46 -18.05 -16.66
CA GLY A 928 -59.76 -16.97 -15.74
C GLY A 928 -58.58 -16.08 -15.33
N CYS A 929 -57.38 -16.24 -15.95
CA CYS A 929 -56.17 -15.53 -15.53
C CYS A 929 -55.75 -14.43 -16.52
N SER A 930 -54.95 -13.50 -16.03
CA SER A 930 -54.41 -12.44 -16.87
C SER A 930 -52.96 -12.06 -16.52
N VAL A 931 -52.24 -11.54 -17.52
CA VAL A 931 -50.88 -11.00 -17.38
C VAL A 931 -50.80 -9.65 -18.04
N SER A 932 -50.23 -8.66 -17.39
CA SER A 932 -50.03 -7.31 -17.90
C SER A 932 -48.58 -6.85 -17.75
N LEU A 933 -47.98 -6.42 -18.87
CA LEU A 933 -46.66 -5.78 -18.89
C LEU A 933 -46.79 -4.35 -18.37
N CYS A 934 -46.07 -4.05 -17.29
CA CYS A 934 -46.08 -2.75 -16.66
C CYS A 934 -45.25 -1.73 -17.48
N ARG A 935 -45.72 -0.47 -17.53
CA ARG A 935 -44.87 0.64 -17.99
C ARG A 935 -43.96 1.07 -16.84
N LEU A 936 -42.66 0.99 -17.04
CA LEU A 936 -41.64 1.33 -16.04
C LEU A 936 -41.16 2.76 -16.18
#